data_d37ce7d1d7cbabdda93088be679af7a3
#
_entry.id   d37ce7d1d7cbabdda93088be679af7a3
#
_cell.length_a   1.000
_cell.length_b   1.000
_cell.length_c   1.000
_cell.angle_alpha   90.00
_cell.angle_beta   90.00
_cell.angle_gamma   90.00
#
_symmetry.space_group_name_H-M   'P 1'
#
loop_
_entity.id
_entity.type
_entity.pdbx_description
1 polymer ?
#
loop_
_entity_poly.entity_id
_entity_poly.type
_entity_poly.pdbx_seq_one_letter_code
_entity_poly.pdbx_strand_id
1 'polypeptide(L)'
;GWSSRSQSPTVASDSKNTTSTAAEASVGDYISISGLGMITLEGVGLVMGLDGTGGDPRPSPFRMSLLKDMQRRGVPDPKALLRSPKTALVIVRAYLPPLIRKGDPFDVEVRLPPGSEATSLNGGWLMETDLAERAVVPGEGVLAGHIFARAKGHVLISHGEGDSEDLAGVLRRGRVPGGGLSRKDRDLVVALKNRYRSVRMARRIADRIGKRFYAYNRHGVREPLANPKTDRTIVLKIHPKYRDNFPRFLRVIRQIKVREDDVTRQVRMQQLSGQLESVQTARKAALSLEAIGTKAIPFLKTALEHSELEVRFHAATALAYLDDNSGAATLAEAARHQRAFRVYALAALSTLEDAPSQLLLRELLKPLEVCNTEGCQHHGNPIEVSCPHCREAGLVKQSAELQYGAFRALWTRDRLDPVIRGERIGDLFTLHEIEAGGRPLIHLTQLQRPEIVLFGNDQELRTPLAVQAGNHIWINAQPGAPTVTISRYQVGRPPRREVVSTRIADVIRGSVKLGASYPDIVQMLVQAQRQQNVPGQIAIDAVPRTGRLYFREANSTTSPADAPPNLFPTSVQDAKSDASSEDEPDQAGAGQDDDAVSATGAGGASLVDRRLAKPDPADTSSTDPQASSQDSSGSRFSFLEKLFR
;
A
#
# COMPACT_ATOMS: atom_id res chain seq x y z
N GLY A 1 64.54 -59.75 14.31
CA GLY A 1 63.14 -59.45 14.23
C GLY A 1 62.78 -58.17 14.96
N TRP A 2 62.34 -57.17 14.30
CA TRP A 2 61.79 -55.98 14.89
C TRP A 2 60.35 -55.89 14.49
N SER A 3 59.39 -55.87 15.45
CA SER A 3 58.00 -55.66 15.23
C SER A 3 57.68 -54.21 15.53
N SER A 4 57.27 -53.44 14.53
CA SER A 4 56.71 -52.12 14.71
C SER A 4 55.16 -52.20 14.73
N ARG A 5 54.59 -51.87 15.90
CA ARG A 5 53.14 -51.66 16.04
C ARG A 5 52.77 -50.31 15.47
N SER A 6 51.95 -50.30 14.45
CA SER A 6 51.25 -49.11 13.95
C SER A 6 50.05 -48.78 14.86
N GLN A 7 50.07 -47.63 15.47
CA GLN A 7 48.90 -47.04 16.18
C GLN A 7 48.00 -46.34 15.16
N SER A 8 46.78 -46.80 15.09
CA SER A 8 45.70 -46.10 14.36
C SER A 8 45.26 -44.84 15.09
N PRO A 9 45.05 -43.72 14.43
CA PRO A 9 44.51 -42.53 15.10
C PRO A 9 43.05 -42.74 15.43
N THR A 10 42.72 -42.53 16.70
CA THR A 10 41.35 -42.50 17.23
C THR A 10 40.65 -41.27 16.67
N VAL A 11 39.63 -41.48 15.88
CA VAL A 11 38.72 -40.43 15.40
C VAL A 11 37.89 -39.99 16.59
N ALA A 12 38.23 -38.85 17.16
CA ALA A 12 37.40 -38.16 18.16
C ALA A 12 36.11 -37.72 17.50
N SER A 13 35.03 -38.20 18.02
CA SER A 13 33.66 -37.90 17.53
C SER A 13 33.28 -36.44 17.76
N ASP A 14 33.20 -35.68 16.67
CA ASP A 14 32.62 -34.33 16.62
C ASP A 14 31.08 -34.31 16.78
N SER A 15 30.54 -35.09 17.74
CA SER A 15 29.10 -35.15 17.97
C SER A 15 28.55 -34.05 18.90
N LYS A 16 29.43 -33.25 19.52
CA LYS A 16 29.01 -32.21 20.48
C LYS A 16 28.65 -30.86 19.84
N ASN A 17 29.17 -30.52 18.67
CA ASN A 17 28.89 -29.22 18.02
C ASN A 17 27.60 -29.17 17.20
N THR A 18 27.08 -30.29 16.72
CA THR A 18 25.84 -30.30 15.92
C THR A 18 24.58 -30.20 16.76
N THR A 19 24.62 -30.58 18.03
CA THR A 19 23.46 -30.46 18.94
C THR A 19 23.28 -29.07 19.53
N SER A 20 24.35 -28.30 19.75
CA SER A 20 24.24 -26.93 20.26
C SER A 20 23.74 -25.98 19.16
N THR A 21 24.21 -26.09 17.94
CA THR A 21 23.74 -25.27 16.80
C THR A 21 22.28 -25.53 16.45
N ALA A 22 21.76 -26.75 16.58
CA ALA A 22 20.38 -27.10 16.35
C ALA A 22 19.41 -26.56 17.42
N ALA A 23 19.88 -26.35 18.65
CA ALA A 23 19.10 -25.74 19.73
C ALA A 23 18.95 -24.22 19.54
N GLU A 24 19.92 -23.58 18.90
CA GLU A 24 19.92 -22.12 18.69
C GLU A 24 19.18 -21.67 17.41
N ALA A 25 18.85 -22.61 16.50
CA ALA A 25 18.25 -22.26 15.22
C ALA A 25 16.85 -21.65 15.34
N SER A 26 16.65 -20.57 14.63
CA SER A 26 15.38 -19.83 14.52
C SER A 26 14.52 -20.34 13.36
N VAL A 27 13.25 -19.99 13.34
CA VAL A 27 12.35 -20.32 12.21
C VAL A 27 12.93 -19.78 10.89
N GLY A 28 13.56 -18.59 10.89
CA GLY A 28 14.18 -17.98 9.71
C GLY A 28 15.25 -18.83 9.04
N ASP A 29 15.95 -19.70 9.81
CA ASP A 29 16.99 -20.57 9.28
C ASP A 29 16.42 -21.71 8.41
N TYR A 30 15.18 -22.09 8.66
CA TYR A 30 14.50 -23.22 8.02
C TYR A 30 13.59 -22.83 6.87
N ILE A 31 13.18 -21.56 6.77
CA ILE A 31 12.15 -21.12 5.83
C ILE A 31 12.64 -20.11 4.81
N SER A 32 11.94 -20.08 3.69
CA SER A 32 11.87 -18.94 2.75
C SER A 32 10.41 -18.49 2.65
N ILE A 33 10.20 -17.21 2.40
CA ILE A 33 8.85 -16.64 2.26
C ILE A 33 8.66 -16.25 0.80
N SER A 34 7.54 -16.68 0.23
CA SER A 34 7.17 -16.37 -1.16
C SER A 34 5.83 -15.65 -1.21
N GLY A 35 5.55 -14.98 -2.33
CA GLY A 35 4.30 -14.23 -2.52
C GLY A 35 4.34 -12.79 -2.03
N LEU A 36 5.53 -12.26 -1.70
CA LEU A 36 5.71 -10.86 -1.27
C LEU A 36 5.73 -9.88 -2.44
N GLY A 37 6.14 -10.31 -3.64
CA GLY A 37 6.22 -9.46 -4.81
C GLY A 37 4.85 -8.97 -5.28
N MET A 38 4.82 -7.79 -5.91
CA MET A 38 3.65 -7.30 -6.61
C MET A 38 3.43 -8.07 -7.90
N ILE A 39 2.16 -8.37 -8.22
CA ILE A 39 1.79 -8.96 -9.51
C ILE A 39 1.35 -7.84 -10.44
N THR A 40 2.03 -7.70 -11.58
CA THR A 40 1.61 -6.76 -12.61
C THR A 40 0.41 -7.32 -13.36
N LEU A 41 -0.67 -6.59 -13.36
CA LEU A 41 -1.89 -6.91 -14.10
C LEU A 41 -2.04 -5.94 -15.27
N GLU A 42 -2.47 -6.43 -16.41
CA GLU A 42 -2.77 -5.61 -17.57
C GLU A 42 -4.12 -5.97 -18.19
N GLY A 43 -4.75 -4.98 -18.78
CA GLY A 43 -6.00 -5.10 -19.54
C GLY A 43 -6.07 -4.07 -20.66
N VAL A 44 -7.03 -4.24 -21.54
CA VAL A 44 -7.39 -3.24 -22.54
C VAL A 44 -8.80 -2.77 -22.23
N GLY A 45 -8.98 -1.48 -22.02
CA GLY A 45 -10.24 -0.89 -21.60
C GLY A 45 -10.71 0.22 -22.55
N LEU A 46 -11.91 0.69 -22.27
CA LEU A 46 -12.52 1.84 -22.92
C LEU A 46 -12.77 2.93 -21.89
N VAL A 47 -12.31 4.14 -22.17
CA VAL A 47 -12.70 5.34 -21.44
C VAL A 47 -13.81 6.02 -22.23
N MET A 48 -14.87 6.42 -21.54
CA MET A 48 -16.05 7.09 -22.09
C MET A 48 -16.26 8.46 -21.42
N GLY A 49 -17.10 9.30 -22.03
CA GLY A 49 -17.46 10.60 -21.46
C GLY A 49 -16.45 11.70 -21.76
N LEU A 50 -15.58 11.51 -22.73
CA LEU A 50 -14.63 12.53 -23.17
C LEU A 50 -15.33 13.62 -23.97
N ASP A 51 -14.92 14.88 -23.79
CA ASP A 51 -15.49 16.05 -24.46
C ASP A 51 -14.82 16.32 -25.83
N GLY A 52 -14.90 15.35 -26.75
CA GLY A 52 -14.31 15.48 -28.06
C GLY A 52 -12.80 15.20 -28.14
N THR A 53 -12.16 14.83 -27.01
CA THR A 53 -10.73 14.52 -26.93
C THR A 53 -10.42 13.05 -27.21
N GLY A 54 -11.43 12.23 -27.43
CA GLY A 54 -11.30 10.83 -27.86
C GLY A 54 -10.97 10.70 -29.34
N GLY A 55 -10.91 9.47 -29.84
CA GLY A 55 -10.64 9.20 -31.25
C GLY A 55 -10.61 7.73 -31.61
N ASP A 56 -10.75 7.40 -32.90
CA ASP A 56 -10.72 6.01 -33.38
C ASP A 56 -9.30 5.42 -33.21
N PRO A 57 -9.14 4.35 -32.44
CA PRO A 57 -7.83 3.73 -32.26
C PRO A 57 -7.37 3.08 -33.57
N ARG A 58 -6.11 3.29 -33.95
CA ARG A 58 -5.51 2.64 -35.11
C ARG A 58 -5.62 1.12 -35.05
N PRO A 59 -5.66 0.41 -36.18
CA PRO A 59 -5.61 -1.04 -36.20
C PRO A 59 -4.43 -1.56 -35.37
N SER A 60 -4.71 -2.36 -34.35
CA SER A 60 -3.70 -2.88 -33.43
C SER A 60 -4.24 -4.13 -32.70
N PRO A 61 -3.34 -4.96 -32.11
CA PRO A 61 -3.77 -6.07 -31.28
C PRO A 61 -4.66 -5.63 -30.10
N PHE A 62 -4.43 -4.43 -29.56
CA PHE A 62 -5.25 -3.86 -28.49
C PHE A 62 -6.68 -3.58 -28.96
N ARG A 63 -6.84 -3.00 -30.15
CA ARG A 63 -8.16 -2.75 -30.77
C ARG A 63 -8.93 -4.04 -31.01
N MET A 64 -8.25 -5.07 -31.53
CA MET A 64 -8.87 -6.38 -31.75
C MET A 64 -9.29 -7.04 -30.45
N SER A 65 -8.44 -6.98 -29.41
CA SER A 65 -8.74 -7.53 -28.09
C SER A 65 -9.98 -6.86 -27.48
N LEU A 66 -10.06 -5.53 -27.55
CA LEU A 66 -11.19 -4.77 -27.01
C LEU A 66 -12.49 -5.08 -27.79
N LEU A 67 -12.43 -5.11 -29.12
CA LEU A 67 -13.59 -5.48 -29.95
C LEU A 67 -14.14 -6.88 -29.59
N LYS A 68 -13.24 -7.86 -29.43
CA LYS A 68 -13.61 -9.22 -29.02
C LYS A 68 -14.26 -9.24 -27.63
N ASP A 69 -13.73 -8.47 -26.69
CA ASP A 69 -14.31 -8.38 -25.34
C ASP A 69 -15.69 -7.69 -25.36
N MET A 70 -15.84 -6.59 -26.11
CA MET A 70 -17.11 -5.90 -26.28
C MET A 70 -18.18 -6.79 -26.92
N GLN A 71 -17.80 -7.55 -27.96
CA GLN A 71 -18.70 -8.52 -28.60
C GLN A 71 -19.14 -9.63 -27.62
N ARG A 72 -18.18 -10.17 -26.85
CA ARG A 72 -18.47 -11.18 -25.82
C ARG A 72 -19.42 -10.65 -24.74
N ARG A 73 -19.36 -9.37 -24.43
CA ARG A 73 -20.26 -8.70 -23.47
C ARG A 73 -21.57 -8.23 -24.09
N GLY A 74 -21.81 -8.49 -25.37
CA GLY A 74 -23.03 -8.13 -26.05
C GLY A 74 -23.22 -6.63 -26.32
N VAL A 75 -22.12 -5.86 -26.40
CA VAL A 75 -22.20 -4.41 -26.70
C VAL A 75 -22.70 -4.23 -28.14
N PRO A 76 -23.79 -3.48 -28.36
CA PRO A 76 -24.27 -3.19 -29.69
C PRO A 76 -23.31 -2.23 -30.44
N ASP A 77 -22.99 -2.56 -31.67
CA ASP A 77 -22.10 -1.80 -32.54
C ASP A 77 -20.79 -1.31 -31.91
N PRO A 78 -19.88 -2.25 -31.54
CA PRO A 78 -18.61 -1.89 -30.87
C PRO A 78 -17.72 -1.00 -31.72
N LYS A 79 -17.83 -1.11 -33.08
CA LYS A 79 -17.02 -0.31 -34.01
C LYS A 79 -17.42 1.15 -34.03
N ALA A 80 -18.73 1.46 -34.03
CA ALA A 80 -19.22 2.82 -33.94
C ALA A 80 -18.85 3.49 -32.62
N LEU A 81 -18.91 2.73 -31.52
CA LEU A 81 -18.51 3.21 -30.21
C LEU A 81 -17.03 3.61 -30.17
N LEU A 82 -16.14 2.81 -30.77
CA LEU A 82 -14.71 3.11 -30.83
C LEU A 82 -14.34 4.32 -31.71
N ARG A 83 -15.16 4.63 -32.70
CA ARG A 83 -14.97 5.81 -33.60
C ARG A 83 -15.45 7.11 -32.98
N SER A 84 -16.16 7.04 -31.87
CA SER A 84 -16.73 8.23 -31.24
C SER A 84 -15.63 9.13 -30.66
N PRO A 85 -15.66 10.45 -30.88
CA PRO A 85 -14.74 11.39 -30.26
C PRO A 85 -14.96 11.51 -28.74
N LYS A 86 -16.00 10.87 -28.20
CA LYS A 86 -16.27 10.80 -26.74
C LYS A 86 -15.69 9.58 -26.09
N THR A 87 -14.95 8.75 -26.82
CA THR A 87 -14.37 7.51 -26.29
C THR A 87 -12.91 7.36 -26.70
N ALA A 88 -12.15 6.68 -25.88
CA ALA A 88 -10.76 6.35 -26.16
C ALA A 88 -10.42 4.93 -25.70
N LEU A 89 -9.70 4.18 -26.54
CA LEU A 89 -9.08 2.92 -26.13
C LEU A 89 -7.89 3.21 -25.23
N VAL A 90 -7.81 2.52 -24.10
CA VAL A 90 -6.72 2.65 -23.13
C VAL A 90 -6.10 1.32 -22.78
N ILE A 91 -4.80 1.35 -22.48
CA ILE A 91 -4.08 0.28 -21.82
C ILE A 91 -4.23 0.52 -20.33
N VAL A 92 -4.73 -0.48 -19.63
CA VAL A 92 -4.99 -0.45 -18.19
C VAL A 92 -3.95 -1.30 -17.51
N ARG A 93 -3.19 -0.74 -16.58
CA ARG A 93 -2.16 -1.43 -15.78
C ARG A 93 -2.44 -1.27 -14.31
N ALA A 94 -2.16 -2.30 -13.54
CA ALA A 94 -2.27 -2.25 -12.10
C ALA A 94 -1.24 -3.18 -11.44
N TYR A 95 -0.91 -2.86 -10.18
CA TYR A 95 0.01 -3.65 -9.37
C TYR A 95 -0.77 -4.22 -8.18
N LEU A 96 -0.96 -5.54 -8.22
CA LEU A 96 -1.71 -6.24 -7.18
C LEU A 96 -0.79 -6.52 -5.98
N PRO A 97 -1.02 -5.87 -4.83
CA PRO A 97 -0.16 -6.02 -3.67
C PRO A 97 -0.26 -7.43 -3.05
N PRO A 98 0.76 -7.86 -2.27
CA PRO A 98 0.64 -9.06 -1.46
C PRO A 98 -0.50 -8.90 -0.43
N LEU A 99 -1.04 -10.00 0.05
CA LEU A 99 -2.08 -10.07 1.08
C LEU A 99 -3.43 -9.41 0.74
N ILE A 100 -3.61 -8.93 -0.46
CA ILE A 100 -4.90 -8.39 -0.89
C ILE A 100 -5.99 -9.47 -0.82
N ARG A 101 -7.16 -9.07 -0.34
CA ARG A 101 -8.33 -9.95 -0.27
C ARG A 101 -9.29 -9.70 -1.42
N LYS A 102 -10.08 -10.69 -1.72
CA LYS A 102 -11.19 -10.55 -2.67
C LYS A 102 -12.10 -9.40 -2.23
N GLY A 103 -12.34 -8.44 -3.15
CA GLY A 103 -13.12 -7.25 -2.90
C GLY A 103 -12.32 -6.06 -2.35
N ASP A 104 -11.04 -6.21 -2.04
CA ASP A 104 -10.21 -5.07 -1.66
C ASP A 104 -9.94 -4.19 -2.88
N PRO A 105 -10.05 -2.85 -2.73
CA PRO A 105 -9.73 -1.90 -3.78
C PRO A 105 -8.22 -1.65 -3.89
N PHE A 106 -7.77 -1.34 -5.09
CA PHE A 106 -6.40 -0.90 -5.38
C PHE A 106 -6.37 0.04 -6.58
N ASP A 107 -5.27 0.75 -6.77
CA ASP A 107 -5.14 1.76 -7.83
C ASP A 107 -4.89 1.15 -9.19
N VAL A 108 -5.38 1.86 -10.20
CA VAL A 108 -5.24 1.45 -11.59
C VAL A 108 -4.69 2.63 -12.40
N GLU A 109 -3.70 2.35 -13.21
CA GLU A 109 -3.15 3.30 -14.17
C GLU A 109 -3.80 3.08 -15.54
N VAL A 110 -4.15 4.17 -16.20
CA VAL A 110 -4.67 4.17 -17.57
C VAL A 110 -3.79 5.03 -18.46
N ARG A 111 -3.52 4.56 -19.67
CA ARG A 111 -2.74 5.31 -20.63
C ARG A 111 -3.24 5.08 -22.05
N LEU A 112 -3.15 6.09 -22.88
CA LEU A 112 -3.38 5.94 -24.31
C LEU A 112 -2.27 5.09 -24.93
N PRO A 113 -2.59 4.19 -25.86
CA PRO A 113 -1.56 3.46 -26.61
C PRO A 113 -0.73 4.42 -27.48
N PRO A 114 0.51 4.02 -27.84
CA PRO A 114 1.31 4.77 -28.79
C PRO A 114 0.55 4.99 -30.11
N GLY A 115 0.62 6.19 -30.67
CA GLY A 115 -0.06 6.54 -31.93
C GLY A 115 -1.58 6.66 -31.84
N SER A 116 -2.17 6.73 -30.63
CA SER A 116 -3.59 7.04 -30.44
C SER A 116 -3.91 8.46 -30.90
N GLU A 117 -5.04 8.65 -31.59
CA GLU A 117 -5.55 9.95 -32.02
C GLU A 117 -6.19 10.74 -30.87
N ALA A 118 -6.60 10.04 -29.80
CA ALA A 118 -7.09 10.68 -28.59
C ALA A 118 -6.01 11.57 -27.93
N THR A 119 -6.40 12.77 -27.52
CA THR A 119 -5.50 13.79 -26.99
C THR A 119 -5.49 13.89 -25.47
N SER A 120 -6.63 13.63 -24.83
CA SER A 120 -6.77 13.74 -23.36
C SER A 120 -7.75 12.71 -22.82
N LEU A 121 -7.48 12.25 -21.59
CA LEU A 121 -8.36 11.39 -20.81
C LEU A 121 -9.14 12.16 -19.73
N ASN A 122 -9.01 13.49 -19.69
CA ASN A 122 -9.65 14.33 -18.68
C ASN A 122 -11.18 14.20 -18.72
N GLY A 123 -11.81 14.12 -17.55
CA GLY A 123 -13.26 13.94 -17.41
C GLY A 123 -13.78 12.55 -17.80
N GLY A 124 -12.90 11.64 -18.21
CA GLY A 124 -13.29 10.31 -18.67
C GLY A 124 -13.63 9.33 -17.54
N TRP A 125 -14.48 8.35 -17.91
CA TRP A 125 -14.84 7.22 -17.07
C TRP A 125 -14.33 5.91 -17.68
N LEU A 126 -13.49 5.18 -16.95
CA LEU A 126 -13.04 3.85 -17.34
C LEU A 126 -14.19 2.85 -17.19
N MET A 127 -14.57 2.22 -18.29
CA MET A 127 -15.55 1.13 -18.29
C MET A 127 -14.97 -0.12 -17.66
N GLU A 128 -15.86 -0.99 -17.13
CA GLU A 128 -15.43 -2.22 -16.47
C GLU A 128 -14.51 -3.05 -17.36
N THR A 129 -13.26 -3.18 -16.91
CA THR A 129 -12.15 -3.83 -17.62
C THR A 129 -11.61 -4.97 -16.80
N ASP A 130 -11.49 -6.16 -17.38
CA ASP A 130 -10.86 -7.31 -16.74
C ASP A 130 -9.32 -7.15 -16.78
N LEU A 131 -8.68 -7.38 -15.63
CA LEU A 131 -7.24 -7.31 -15.45
C LEU A 131 -6.67 -8.70 -15.24
N ALA A 132 -5.73 -9.08 -16.10
CA ALA A 132 -5.07 -10.39 -16.08
C ALA A 132 -3.55 -10.22 -15.94
N GLU A 133 -2.91 -11.22 -15.35
CA GLU A 133 -1.46 -11.36 -15.42
C GLU A 133 -1.06 -11.64 -16.87
N ARG A 134 -0.03 -10.97 -17.36
CA ARG A 134 0.53 -11.22 -18.68
C ARG A 134 1.93 -11.80 -18.55
N ALA A 135 2.16 -12.93 -19.16
CA ALA A 135 3.48 -13.55 -19.27
C ALA A 135 3.95 -13.51 -20.73
N VAL A 136 5.19 -13.09 -20.93
CA VAL A 136 5.86 -13.23 -22.22
C VAL A 136 6.42 -14.63 -22.28
N VAL A 137 5.86 -15.48 -23.15
CA VAL A 137 6.36 -16.84 -23.38
C VAL A 137 7.19 -16.83 -24.65
N PRO A 138 8.48 -17.22 -24.58
CA PRO A 138 9.33 -17.31 -25.76
C PRO A 138 8.71 -18.23 -26.83
N GLY A 139 8.52 -17.70 -28.04
CA GLY A 139 7.91 -18.42 -29.17
C GLY A 139 6.39 -18.35 -29.27
N GLU A 140 5.67 -18.04 -28.19
CA GLU A 140 4.20 -17.93 -28.20
C GLU A 140 3.67 -16.50 -27.99
N GLY A 141 4.58 -15.55 -27.70
CA GLY A 141 4.23 -14.15 -27.48
C GLY A 141 3.67 -13.87 -26.09
N VAL A 142 2.78 -12.88 -25.99
CA VAL A 142 2.17 -12.47 -24.71
C VAL A 142 0.90 -13.28 -24.46
N LEU A 143 0.96 -14.20 -23.53
CA LEU A 143 -0.20 -14.95 -23.07
C LEU A 143 -0.91 -14.24 -21.92
N ALA A 144 -2.24 -14.16 -22.01
CA ALA A 144 -3.07 -13.68 -20.90
C ALA A 144 -3.32 -14.83 -19.91
N GLY A 145 -2.91 -14.64 -18.67
CA GLY A 145 -3.16 -15.56 -17.59
C GLY A 145 -4.58 -15.43 -17.02
N HIS A 146 -4.77 -15.83 -15.79
CA HIS A 146 -6.05 -15.72 -15.10
C HIS A 146 -6.43 -14.25 -14.84
N ILE A 147 -7.73 -13.96 -14.87
CA ILE A 147 -8.27 -12.68 -14.43
C ILE A 147 -8.19 -12.61 -12.90
N PHE A 148 -7.38 -11.69 -12.39
CA PHE A 148 -7.19 -11.46 -10.96
C PHE A 148 -8.07 -10.34 -10.42
N ALA A 149 -8.46 -9.39 -11.27
CA ALA A 149 -9.17 -8.20 -10.84
C ALA A 149 -10.04 -7.61 -11.95
N ARG A 150 -10.89 -6.64 -11.57
CA ARG A 150 -11.62 -5.76 -12.48
C ARG A 150 -11.37 -4.31 -12.11
N ALA A 151 -11.38 -3.44 -13.10
CA ALA A 151 -11.18 -2.01 -12.93
C ALA A 151 -12.31 -1.22 -13.55
N LYS A 152 -12.77 -0.15 -12.86
CA LYS A 152 -13.70 0.86 -13.37
C LYS A 152 -13.62 2.12 -12.53
N GLY A 153 -13.97 3.28 -13.07
CA GLY A 153 -14.08 4.52 -12.31
C GLY A 153 -13.69 5.77 -13.08
N HIS A 154 -13.79 6.91 -12.43
CA HIS A 154 -13.36 8.20 -12.97
C HIS A 154 -11.84 8.27 -13.13
N VAL A 155 -11.41 8.78 -14.28
CA VAL A 155 -9.99 8.96 -14.57
C VAL A 155 -9.52 10.28 -13.98
N LEU A 156 -8.59 10.22 -13.05
CA LEU A 156 -7.90 11.36 -12.48
C LEU A 156 -6.60 11.61 -13.27
N ILE A 157 -6.46 12.80 -13.85
CA ILE A 157 -5.20 13.26 -14.42
C ILE A 157 -4.33 13.80 -13.29
N SER A 158 -3.07 13.41 -13.23
CA SER A 158 -2.15 13.86 -12.16
C SER A 158 -1.89 15.36 -12.30
N HIS A 159 -2.18 16.11 -11.24
CA HIS A 159 -1.82 17.51 -11.11
C HIS A 159 -0.60 17.60 -10.17
N GLY A 160 0.58 17.18 -10.64
CA GLY A 160 1.81 17.26 -9.85
C GLY A 160 2.45 18.66 -9.94
N GLU A 161 3.27 19.01 -8.94
CA GLU A 161 4.13 20.20 -8.91
C GLU A 161 5.37 20.07 -9.85
N GLY A 162 5.31 19.26 -10.90
CA GLY A 162 6.41 19.12 -11.86
C GLY A 162 6.28 20.07 -13.03
N ASP A 163 7.39 20.59 -13.49
CA ASP A 163 7.51 21.48 -14.64
C ASP A 163 6.67 21.06 -15.83
N SER A 164 5.93 22.02 -16.34
CA SER A 164 4.90 21.90 -17.38
C SER A 164 5.42 21.66 -18.80
N GLU A 165 6.61 21.09 -18.97
CA GLU A 165 7.17 20.90 -20.32
C GLU A 165 6.49 19.80 -21.14
N ASP A 166 5.80 18.82 -20.51
CA ASP A 166 5.06 17.76 -21.23
C ASP A 166 3.59 17.67 -20.81
N LEU A 167 2.85 18.77 -20.90
CA LEU A 167 1.41 18.79 -20.63
C LEU A 167 0.64 17.76 -21.49
N ALA A 168 1.06 17.59 -22.75
CA ALA A 168 0.42 16.64 -23.66
C ALA A 168 0.61 15.19 -23.18
N GLY A 169 1.78 14.84 -22.68
CA GLY A 169 2.07 13.52 -22.10
C GLY A 169 1.27 13.25 -20.83
N VAL A 170 1.11 14.26 -19.98
CA VAL A 170 0.31 14.19 -18.74
C VAL A 170 -1.16 13.93 -19.06
N LEU A 171 -1.76 14.63 -20.03
CA LEU A 171 -3.16 14.46 -20.41
C LEU A 171 -3.47 13.08 -21.02
N ARG A 172 -2.46 12.37 -21.53
CA ARG A 172 -2.57 11.02 -22.12
C ARG A 172 -2.45 9.89 -21.09
N ARG A 173 -2.22 10.21 -19.85
CA ARG A 173 -2.09 9.26 -18.71
C ARG A 173 -3.01 9.71 -17.60
N GLY A 174 -3.53 8.74 -16.88
CA GLY A 174 -4.36 9.01 -15.71
C GLY A 174 -4.35 7.84 -14.75
N ARG A 175 -4.97 8.03 -13.60
CA ARG A 175 -5.19 7.01 -12.58
C ARG A 175 -6.68 6.90 -12.27
N VAL A 176 -7.07 5.72 -11.81
CA VAL A 176 -8.39 5.49 -11.23
C VAL A 176 -8.16 5.07 -9.77
N PRO A 177 -8.16 6.02 -8.82
CA PRO A 177 -7.90 5.74 -7.42
C PRO A 177 -8.93 4.75 -6.87
N GLY A 178 -8.44 3.62 -6.31
CA GLY A 178 -9.31 2.57 -5.80
C GLY A 178 -10.24 1.91 -6.82
N GLY A 179 -10.03 2.16 -8.13
CA GLY A 179 -10.90 1.66 -9.19
C GLY A 179 -10.74 0.18 -9.51
N GLY A 180 -9.64 -0.44 -9.09
CA GLY A 180 -9.41 -1.87 -9.19
C GLY A 180 -10.03 -2.63 -8.03
N LEU A 181 -10.71 -3.75 -8.29
CA LEU A 181 -11.24 -4.65 -7.26
C LEU A 181 -10.67 -6.04 -7.46
N SER A 182 -10.00 -6.56 -6.43
CA SER A 182 -9.44 -7.91 -6.46
C SER A 182 -10.55 -8.97 -6.50
N ARG A 183 -10.39 -9.99 -7.35
CA ARG A 183 -11.30 -11.14 -7.44
C ARG A 183 -10.79 -12.37 -6.70
N LYS A 184 -9.53 -12.35 -6.26
CA LYS A 184 -8.87 -13.48 -5.59
C LYS A 184 -8.15 -13.00 -4.33
N ASP A 185 -8.07 -13.90 -3.35
CA ASP A 185 -7.20 -13.73 -2.20
C ASP A 185 -5.76 -14.07 -2.56
N ARG A 186 -4.81 -13.34 -1.99
CA ARG A 186 -3.38 -13.65 -2.06
C ARG A 186 -2.87 -13.95 -0.65
N ASP A 187 -2.78 -15.23 -0.33
CA ASP A 187 -2.22 -15.68 0.94
C ASP A 187 -0.70 -15.75 0.88
N LEU A 188 -0.03 -15.52 2.00
CA LEU A 188 1.39 -15.77 2.15
C LEU A 188 1.67 -17.25 2.29
N VAL A 189 2.69 -17.69 1.57
CA VAL A 189 3.17 -19.06 1.64
C VAL A 189 4.60 -19.05 2.17
N VAL A 190 4.78 -19.68 3.31
CA VAL A 190 6.09 -19.98 3.89
C VAL A 190 6.52 -21.34 3.40
N ALA A 191 7.64 -21.39 2.68
CA ALA A 191 8.21 -22.62 2.15
C ALA A 191 9.41 -23.07 2.99
N LEU A 192 9.50 -24.35 3.32
CA LEU A 192 10.69 -24.92 3.94
C LEU A 192 11.82 -25.02 2.90
N LYS A 193 13.04 -24.65 3.30
CA LYS A 193 14.25 -24.87 2.49
C LYS A 193 14.43 -26.36 2.19
N ASN A 194 14.89 -26.71 1.01
CA ASN A 194 14.91 -28.09 0.52
C ASN A 194 15.52 -29.13 1.49
N ARG A 195 16.61 -28.78 2.15
CA ARG A 195 17.32 -29.69 3.11
C ARG A 195 16.51 -30.01 4.38
N TYR A 196 15.43 -29.22 4.66
CA TYR A 196 14.63 -29.38 5.87
C TYR A 196 13.20 -29.83 5.57
N ARG A 197 12.91 -30.19 4.31
CA ARG A 197 11.58 -30.65 3.90
C ARG A 197 11.20 -31.92 4.64
N SER A 198 10.19 -31.81 5.49
CA SER A 198 9.53 -32.95 6.13
C SER A 198 8.24 -32.51 6.78
N VAL A 199 7.25 -33.39 6.80
CA VAL A 199 5.95 -33.17 7.49
C VAL A 199 6.17 -32.85 8.98
N ARG A 200 7.12 -33.51 9.62
CA ARG A 200 7.46 -33.30 11.02
C ARG A 200 8.00 -31.90 11.29
N MET A 201 8.88 -31.40 10.42
CA MET A 201 9.45 -30.05 10.55
C MET A 201 8.40 -28.98 10.24
N ALA A 202 7.59 -29.16 9.18
CA ALA A 202 6.51 -28.24 8.84
C ALA A 202 5.52 -28.09 10.01
N ARG A 203 5.09 -29.19 10.61
CA ARG A 203 4.22 -29.16 11.81
C ARG A 203 4.92 -28.45 12.98
N ARG A 204 6.17 -28.79 13.29
CA ARG A 204 6.91 -28.18 14.40
C ARG A 204 7.03 -26.66 14.26
N ILE A 205 7.36 -26.17 13.06
CA ILE A 205 7.45 -24.73 12.79
C ILE A 205 6.06 -24.08 12.90
N ALA A 206 5.03 -24.68 12.33
CA ALA A 206 3.66 -24.17 12.42
C ALA A 206 3.17 -24.13 13.88
N ASP A 207 3.46 -25.15 14.69
CA ASP A 207 3.10 -25.18 16.11
C ASP A 207 3.85 -24.09 16.91
N ARG A 208 5.12 -23.85 16.62
CA ARG A 208 5.87 -22.77 17.28
C ARG A 208 5.34 -21.39 16.94
N ILE A 209 5.03 -21.14 15.66
CA ILE A 209 4.39 -19.89 15.22
C ILE A 209 3.00 -19.78 15.87
N GLY A 210 2.19 -20.84 15.85
CA GLY A 210 0.84 -20.86 16.39
C GLY A 210 0.77 -20.70 17.93
N LYS A 211 1.83 -21.11 18.67
CA LYS A 211 1.94 -20.82 20.09
C LYS A 211 2.13 -19.34 20.38
N ARG A 212 2.85 -18.63 19.53
CA ARG A 212 3.10 -17.19 19.68
C ARG A 212 1.98 -16.36 19.06
N PHE A 213 1.50 -16.75 17.86
CA PHE A 213 0.51 -16.03 17.07
C PHE A 213 -0.71 -16.89 16.79
N TYR A 214 -1.83 -16.46 17.32
CA TYR A 214 -3.13 -17.10 17.16
C TYR A 214 -4.23 -16.04 17.07
N ALA A 215 -5.39 -16.44 16.58
CA ALA A 215 -6.60 -15.66 16.61
C ALA A 215 -7.71 -16.46 17.28
N TYR A 216 -8.75 -15.78 17.75
CA TYR A 216 -9.95 -16.43 18.22
C TYR A 216 -10.98 -16.45 17.09
N ASN A 217 -11.57 -17.60 16.85
CA ASN A 217 -12.67 -17.72 15.89
C ASN A 217 -13.98 -17.16 16.50
N ARG A 218 -15.07 -17.19 15.71
CA ARG A 218 -16.39 -16.70 16.14
C ARG A 218 -16.95 -17.41 17.38
N HIS A 219 -16.42 -18.57 17.72
CA HIS A 219 -16.82 -19.39 18.87
C HIS A 219 -15.87 -19.23 20.06
N GLY A 220 -14.93 -18.29 20.01
CA GLY A 220 -13.94 -18.08 21.08
C GLY A 220 -12.83 -19.15 21.14
N VAL A 221 -12.75 -20.04 20.14
CA VAL A 221 -11.71 -21.08 20.09
C VAL A 221 -10.44 -20.51 19.48
N ARG A 222 -9.30 -20.81 20.11
CA ARG A 222 -7.98 -20.40 19.66
C ARG A 222 -7.57 -21.15 18.39
N GLU A 223 -7.36 -20.43 17.30
CA GLU A 223 -6.85 -20.95 16.02
C GLU A 223 -5.42 -20.48 15.77
N PRO A 224 -4.48 -21.39 15.45
CA PRO A 224 -3.13 -21.00 15.08
C PRO A 224 -3.15 -20.28 13.71
N LEU A 225 -2.32 -19.25 13.55
CA LEU A 225 -2.21 -18.50 12.31
C LEU A 225 -1.33 -19.18 11.26
N ALA A 226 -0.57 -20.21 11.63
CA ALA A 226 0.24 -21.01 10.73
C ALA A 226 -0.36 -22.39 10.54
N ASN A 227 -0.68 -22.77 9.29
CA ASN A 227 -1.29 -24.05 8.95
C ASN A 227 -0.39 -24.81 7.96
N PRO A 228 0.23 -25.95 8.37
CA PRO A 228 1.04 -26.75 7.47
C PRO A 228 0.14 -27.47 6.45
N LYS A 229 0.35 -27.17 5.16
CA LYS A 229 -0.43 -27.80 4.06
C LYS A 229 0.26 -29.01 3.49
N THR A 230 1.59 -28.95 3.37
CA THR A 230 2.40 -30.04 2.84
C THR A 230 3.68 -30.21 3.68
N ASP A 231 4.56 -31.12 3.25
CA ASP A 231 5.90 -31.30 3.80
C ASP A 231 6.83 -30.10 3.55
N ARG A 232 6.41 -29.21 2.61
CA ARG A 232 7.18 -28.04 2.15
C ARG A 232 6.52 -26.71 2.49
N THR A 233 5.19 -26.64 2.53
CA THR A 233 4.46 -25.38 2.55
C THR A 233 3.61 -25.22 3.81
N ILE A 234 3.70 -24.03 4.41
CA ILE A 234 2.89 -23.58 5.54
C ILE A 234 2.15 -22.32 5.06
N VAL A 235 0.83 -22.34 5.10
CA VAL A 235 0.01 -21.14 4.85
C VAL A 235 -0.02 -20.31 6.12
N LEU A 236 0.33 -19.04 5.99
CA LEU A 236 0.43 -18.10 7.10
C LEU A 236 -0.65 -17.03 6.98
N LYS A 237 -1.51 -16.95 8.00
CA LYS A 237 -2.44 -15.82 8.17
C LYS A 237 -1.75 -14.73 8.99
N ILE A 238 -1.97 -13.48 8.62
CA ILE A 238 -1.39 -12.34 9.34
C ILE A 238 -2.21 -12.08 10.61
N HIS A 239 -1.52 -11.83 11.71
CA HIS A 239 -2.16 -11.43 12.96
C HIS A 239 -2.77 -10.02 12.81
N PRO A 240 -4.01 -9.76 13.30
CA PRO A 240 -4.70 -8.49 13.10
C PRO A 240 -3.86 -7.25 13.44
N LYS A 241 -3.12 -7.25 14.54
CA LYS A 241 -2.24 -6.14 14.96
C LYS A 241 -1.12 -5.83 13.97
N TYR A 242 -0.71 -6.82 13.17
CA TYR A 242 0.35 -6.65 12.17
C TYR A 242 -0.20 -6.45 10.75
N ARG A 243 -1.51 -6.33 10.59
CA ARG A 243 -2.15 -6.22 9.28
C ARG A 243 -1.54 -5.08 8.46
N ASP A 244 -1.35 -3.93 9.09
CA ASP A 244 -0.81 -2.74 8.45
C ASP A 244 0.73 -2.69 8.47
N ASN A 245 1.38 -3.67 9.09
CA ASN A 245 2.83 -3.84 9.10
C ASN A 245 3.21 -5.33 9.05
N PHE A 246 2.75 -6.03 8.01
CA PHE A 246 3.05 -7.45 7.84
C PHE A 246 4.55 -7.76 7.67
N PRO A 247 5.39 -6.87 7.09
CA PRO A 247 6.81 -7.14 7.02
C PRO A 247 7.45 -7.29 8.41
N ARG A 248 7.03 -6.47 9.39
CA ARG A 248 7.46 -6.66 10.79
C ARG A 248 7.03 -8.02 11.33
N PHE A 249 5.80 -8.44 11.08
CA PHE A 249 5.30 -9.76 11.45
C PHE A 249 6.20 -10.89 10.96
N LEU A 250 6.60 -10.83 9.68
CA LEU A 250 7.47 -11.83 9.08
C LEU A 250 8.88 -11.84 9.72
N ARG A 251 9.42 -10.66 10.05
CA ARG A 251 10.70 -10.55 10.76
C ARG A 251 10.61 -11.14 12.16
N VAL A 252 9.56 -10.85 12.90
CA VAL A 252 9.32 -11.41 14.24
C VAL A 252 9.20 -12.93 14.17
N ILE A 253 8.45 -13.47 13.20
CA ILE A 253 8.34 -14.93 12.98
C ILE A 253 9.72 -15.55 12.74
N ARG A 254 10.55 -14.92 11.93
CA ARG A 254 11.92 -15.41 11.66
C ARG A 254 12.77 -15.53 12.92
N GLN A 255 12.51 -14.70 13.97
CA GLN A 255 13.25 -14.73 15.24
C GLN A 255 12.74 -15.78 16.25
N ILE A 256 11.61 -16.43 15.99
CA ILE A 256 11.07 -17.48 16.88
C ILE A 256 12.02 -18.68 16.88
N LYS A 257 12.43 -19.14 18.06
CA LYS A 257 13.25 -20.35 18.19
C LYS A 257 12.42 -21.61 18.01
N VAL A 258 12.92 -22.56 17.21
CA VAL A 258 12.22 -23.83 16.92
C VAL A 258 12.29 -24.77 18.11
N ARG A 259 13.41 -24.76 18.83
CA ARG A 259 13.60 -25.54 20.08
C ARG A 259 14.17 -24.59 21.12
N GLU A 260 13.45 -24.42 22.19
CA GLU A 260 13.88 -23.59 23.32
C GLU A 260 13.09 -24.00 24.55
N ASP A 261 13.79 -24.25 25.62
CA ASP A 261 13.24 -24.46 26.97
C ASP A 261 13.12 -23.12 27.72
N ASP A 262 12.52 -23.14 28.91
CA ASP A 262 12.31 -21.92 29.69
C ASP A 262 13.62 -21.34 30.25
N VAL A 263 14.60 -22.19 30.59
CA VAL A 263 15.91 -21.75 31.12
C VAL A 263 16.72 -21.06 30.01
N THR A 264 16.86 -21.71 28.86
CA THR A 264 17.57 -21.15 27.71
C THR A 264 16.92 -19.83 27.26
N ARG A 265 15.59 -19.75 27.32
CA ARG A 265 14.86 -18.52 27.02
C ARG A 265 15.20 -17.39 28.00
N GLN A 266 15.29 -17.67 29.28
CA GLN A 266 15.64 -16.67 30.29
C GLN A 266 17.05 -16.11 30.07
N VAL A 267 18.03 -17.00 29.84
CA VAL A 267 19.40 -16.60 29.51
C VAL A 267 19.43 -15.74 28.24
N ARG A 268 18.69 -16.14 27.21
CA ARG A 268 18.59 -15.37 25.94
C ARG A 268 17.98 -14.00 26.17
N MET A 269 16.94 -13.86 27.00
CA MET A 269 16.34 -12.55 27.30
C MET A 269 17.36 -11.60 27.96
N GLN A 270 18.20 -12.10 28.88
CA GLN A 270 19.27 -11.31 29.49
C GLN A 270 20.32 -10.88 28.44
N GLN A 271 20.75 -11.80 27.57
CA GLN A 271 21.69 -11.47 26.49
C GLN A 271 21.11 -10.43 25.51
N LEU A 272 19.83 -10.57 25.16
CA LEU A 272 19.14 -9.62 24.28
C LEU A 272 18.96 -8.25 24.93
N SER A 273 18.79 -8.20 26.29
CA SER A 273 18.75 -6.93 27.01
C SER A 273 20.07 -6.18 26.86
N GLY A 274 21.22 -6.85 27.04
CA GLY A 274 22.51 -6.21 26.79
C GLY A 274 22.74 -5.81 25.34
N GLN A 275 22.23 -6.60 24.37
CA GLN A 275 22.27 -6.21 22.94
C GLN A 275 21.34 -5.04 22.61
N LEU A 276 20.30 -4.81 23.41
CA LEU A 276 19.37 -3.71 23.21
C LEU A 276 19.99 -2.34 23.56
N GLU A 277 20.98 -2.32 24.45
CA GLU A 277 21.71 -1.10 24.82
C GLU A 277 22.62 -0.58 23.70
N SER A 278 23.01 -1.42 22.75
CA SER A 278 23.83 -1.00 21.61
C SER A 278 22.93 -0.61 20.44
N VAL A 279 23.11 0.60 19.94
CA VAL A 279 22.37 1.17 18.79
C VAL A 279 22.41 0.27 17.55
N GLN A 280 23.54 -0.39 17.29
CA GLN A 280 23.74 -1.26 16.12
C GLN A 280 22.94 -2.57 16.19
N THR A 281 22.73 -3.10 17.41
CA THR A 281 22.04 -4.37 17.64
C THR A 281 20.62 -4.22 18.18
N ALA A 282 20.25 -3.03 18.63
CA ALA A 282 18.96 -2.72 19.28
C ALA A 282 17.76 -3.18 18.46
N ARG A 283 17.75 -2.91 17.15
CA ARG A 283 16.67 -3.32 16.25
C ARG A 283 16.46 -4.85 16.25
N LYS A 284 17.53 -5.62 16.08
CA LYS A 284 17.46 -7.08 16.04
C LYS A 284 17.10 -7.66 17.40
N ALA A 285 17.64 -7.08 18.47
CA ALA A 285 17.34 -7.47 19.85
C ALA A 285 15.86 -7.21 20.19
N ALA A 286 15.32 -6.05 19.86
CA ALA A 286 13.91 -5.72 20.06
C ALA A 286 12.97 -6.68 19.32
N LEU A 287 13.24 -7.02 18.03
CA LEU A 287 12.46 -8.01 17.27
C LEU A 287 12.54 -9.40 17.90
N SER A 288 13.71 -9.78 18.44
CA SER A 288 13.89 -11.08 19.08
C SER A 288 13.14 -11.15 20.43
N LEU A 289 13.12 -10.07 21.19
CA LEU A 289 12.34 -9.94 22.43
C LEU A 289 10.83 -9.95 22.13
N GLU A 290 10.39 -9.26 21.10
CA GLU A 290 9.00 -9.30 20.62
C GLU A 290 8.57 -10.72 20.19
N ALA A 291 9.47 -11.48 19.56
CA ALA A 291 9.20 -12.87 19.19
C ALA A 291 9.05 -13.80 20.41
N ILE A 292 9.71 -13.52 21.52
CA ILE A 292 9.52 -14.23 22.79
C ILE A 292 8.11 -13.96 23.35
N GLY A 293 7.62 -12.73 23.25
CA GLY A 293 6.29 -12.34 23.71
C GLY A 293 6.29 -11.57 25.02
N THR A 294 5.17 -11.62 25.76
CA THR A 294 4.92 -10.78 26.95
C THR A 294 5.94 -10.94 28.07
N LYS A 295 6.62 -12.10 28.17
CA LYS A 295 7.70 -12.32 29.14
C LYS A 295 8.90 -11.37 28.94
N ALA A 296 9.05 -10.79 27.75
CA ALA A 296 10.13 -9.86 27.41
C ALA A 296 9.82 -8.39 27.74
N ILE A 297 8.58 -8.06 28.12
CA ILE A 297 8.15 -6.68 28.40
C ILE A 297 9.07 -5.97 29.44
N PRO A 298 9.46 -6.58 30.59
CA PRO A 298 10.31 -5.90 31.54
C PRO A 298 11.66 -5.46 30.95
N PHE A 299 12.27 -6.30 30.11
CA PHE A 299 13.55 -5.99 29.43
C PHE A 299 13.42 -4.88 28.37
N LEU A 300 12.25 -4.77 27.73
CA LEU A 300 11.99 -3.69 26.78
C LEU A 300 11.73 -2.35 27.49
N LYS A 301 11.10 -2.40 28.68
CA LYS A 301 10.83 -1.19 29.46
C LYS A 301 12.11 -0.51 29.95
N THR A 302 13.13 -1.26 30.37
CA THR A 302 14.40 -0.65 30.76
C THR A 302 15.06 0.13 29.62
N ALA A 303 14.92 -0.32 28.39
CA ALA A 303 15.47 0.37 27.22
C ALA A 303 14.72 1.67 26.83
N LEU A 304 13.56 1.95 27.41
CA LEU A 304 12.88 3.25 27.22
C LEU A 304 13.62 4.42 27.88
N GLU A 305 14.48 4.13 28.86
CA GLU A 305 15.27 5.13 29.58
C GLU A 305 16.63 5.42 28.91
N HIS A 306 16.93 4.75 27.80
CA HIS A 306 18.19 4.93 27.08
C HIS A 306 18.31 6.34 26.48
N SER A 307 19.53 6.91 26.45
CA SER A 307 19.79 8.24 25.91
C SER A 307 19.43 8.36 24.42
N GLU A 308 19.79 7.33 23.62
CA GLU A 308 19.60 7.32 22.18
C GLU A 308 18.13 7.07 21.80
N LEU A 309 17.56 7.98 21.00
CA LEU A 309 16.17 7.88 20.52
C LEU A 309 15.94 6.60 19.71
N GLU A 310 16.91 6.14 18.92
CA GLU A 310 16.78 4.93 18.11
C GLU A 310 16.56 3.68 18.95
N VAL A 311 17.29 3.54 20.07
CA VAL A 311 17.13 2.43 21.03
C VAL A 311 15.75 2.50 21.67
N ARG A 312 15.38 3.67 22.22
CA ARG A 312 14.04 3.89 22.80
C ARG A 312 12.92 3.57 21.79
N PHE A 313 13.08 4.01 20.54
CA PHE A 313 12.11 3.77 19.46
C PHE A 313 11.94 2.28 19.14
N HIS A 314 13.02 1.49 19.05
CA HIS A 314 12.91 0.07 18.77
C HIS A 314 12.26 -0.69 19.93
N ALA A 315 12.58 -0.35 21.17
CA ALA A 315 11.96 -0.90 22.37
C ALA A 315 10.46 -0.53 22.45
N ALA A 316 10.12 0.75 22.26
CA ALA A 316 8.75 1.25 22.26
C ALA A 316 7.89 0.61 21.18
N THR A 317 8.47 0.41 19.98
CA THR A 317 7.76 -0.27 18.89
C THR A 317 7.47 -1.74 19.26
N ALA A 318 8.43 -2.47 19.86
CA ALA A 318 8.21 -3.84 20.30
C ALA A 318 7.15 -3.93 21.41
N LEU A 319 7.16 -3.00 22.36
CA LEU A 319 6.13 -2.90 23.42
C LEU A 319 4.73 -2.70 22.85
N ALA A 320 4.56 -1.80 21.88
CA ALA A 320 3.26 -1.56 21.23
C ALA A 320 2.70 -2.84 20.58
N TYR A 321 3.52 -3.62 19.88
CA TYR A 321 3.09 -4.91 19.31
C TYR A 321 2.91 -6.02 20.34
N LEU A 322 3.40 -5.83 21.58
CA LEU A 322 3.14 -6.69 22.73
C LEU A 322 1.93 -6.25 23.57
N ASP A 323 1.23 -5.20 23.14
CA ASP A 323 0.05 -4.64 23.83
C ASP A 323 0.41 -3.88 25.12
N ASP A 324 1.59 -3.31 25.17
CA ASP A 324 2.05 -2.49 26.30
C ASP A 324 2.25 -1.05 25.86
N ASN A 325 1.54 -0.13 26.50
CA ASN A 325 1.50 1.29 26.13
C ASN A 325 2.64 2.12 26.74
N SER A 326 3.54 1.52 27.53
CA SER A 326 4.62 2.26 28.22
C SER A 326 5.53 3.02 27.25
N GLY A 327 5.64 2.55 25.99
CA GLY A 327 6.42 3.20 24.94
C GLY A 327 5.65 4.25 24.10
N ALA A 328 4.35 4.49 24.37
CA ALA A 328 3.53 5.35 23.51
C ALA A 328 4.03 6.79 23.41
N ALA A 329 4.49 7.39 24.52
CA ALA A 329 5.07 8.73 24.52
C ALA A 329 6.33 8.82 23.65
N THR A 330 7.23 7.82 23.75
CA THR A 330 8.44 7.72 22.93
C THR A 330 8.11 7.57 21.44
N LEU A 331 7.05 6.81 21.09
CA LEU A 331 6.61 6.69 19.71
C LEU A 331 6.07 8.03 19.19
N ALA A 332 5.30 8.77 19.99
CA ALA A 332 4.79 10.08 19.62
C ALA A 332 5.95 11.11 19.44
N GLU A 333 6.94 11.08 20.32
CA GLU A 333 8.18 11.85 20.22
C GLU A 333 8.90 11.52 18.91
N ALA A 334 9.15 10.24 18.64
CA ALA A 334 9.82 9.79 17.44
C ALA A 334 9.06 10.17 16.15
N ALA A 335 7.72 10.08 16.14
CA ALA A 335 6.90 10.50 15.00
C ALA A 335 7.00 12.00 14.74
N ARG A 336 7.09 12.81 15.78
CA ARG A 336 7.17 14.27 15.73
C ARG A 336 8.54 14.75 15.28
N HIS A 337 9.57 14.24 15.91
CA HIS A 337 10.93 14.77 15.78
C HIS A 337 11.74 14.13 14.66
N GLN A 338 11.41 12.87 14.26
CA GLN A 338 12.22 12.16 13.28
C GLN A 338 11.37 11.64 12.11
N ARG A 339 11.58 12.23 10.96
CA ARG A 339 10.89 11.87 9.72
C ARG A 339 11.14 10.41 9.31
N ALA A 340 12.34 9.88 9.59
CA ALA A 340 12.71 8.50 9.31
C ALA A 340 11.92 7.48 10.14
N PHE A 341 11.54 7.81 11.38
CA PHE A 341 10.79 6.94 12.28
C PHE A 341 9.27 7.10 12.16
N ARG A 342 8.80 8.21 11.57
CA ARG A 342 7.42 8.67 11.58
C ARG A 342 6.39 7.61 11.20
N VAL A 343 6.58 6.97 10.05
CA VAL A 343 5.64 5.96 9.55
C VAL A 343 5.54 4.74 10.47
N TYR A 344 6.66 4.30 11.02
CA TYR A 344 6.70 3.12 11.88
C TYR A 344 6.16 3.41 13.29
N ALA A 345 6.43 4.60 13.81
CA ALA A 345 5.88 5.07 15.08
C ALA A 345 4.36 5.21 15.02
N LEU A 346 3.83 5.82 13.96
CA LEU A 346 2.39 5.95 13.75
C LEU A 346 1.70 4.59 13.57
N ALA A 347 2.32 3.67 12.82
CA ALA A 347 1.82 2.32 12.66
C ALA A 347 1.83 1.53 13.98
N ALA A 348 2.81 1.73 14.84
CA ALA A 348 2.86 1.11 16.16
C ALA A 348 1.81 1.71 17.11
N LEU A 349 1.66 3.04 17.15
CA LEU A 349 0.64 3.72 17.95
C LEU A 349 -0.78 3.32 17.55
N SER A 350 -1.05 3.07 16.27
CA SER A 350 -2.36 2.62 15.80
C SER A 350 -2.76 1.23 16.29
N THR A 351 -1.80 0.42 16.78
CA THR A 351 -2.08 -0.92 17.34
C THR A 351 -2.49 -0.90 18.81
N LEU A 352 -2.26 0.20 19.51
CA LEU A 352 -2.59 0.36 20.92
C LEU A 352 -4.04 0.82 21.07
N GLU A 353 -4.85 0.15 21.89
CA GLU A 353 -6.28 0.42 22.06
C GLU A 353 -6.60 1.31 23.29
N ASP A 354 -5.58 1.75 24.05
CA ASP A 354 -5.73 2.55 25.25
C ASP A 354 -6.01 4.04 24.95
N ALA A 355 -6.69 4.72 25.88
CA ALA A 355 -7.04 6.14 25.75
C ALA A 355 -5.83 7.10 25.69
N PRO A 356 -4.75 6.91 26.52
CA PRO A 356 -3.54 7.72 26.40
C PRO A 356 -2.92 7.73 25.00
N SER A 357 -2.80 6.55 24.34
CA SER A 357 -2.27 6.45 22.98
C SER A 357 -3.14 7.17 21.96
N GLN A 358 -4.47 7.15 22.16
CA GLN A 358 -5.41 7.92 21.32
C GLN A 358 -5.22 9.42 21.48
N LEU A 359 -5.05 9.91 22.70
CA LEU A 359 -4.79 11.31 22.95
C LEU A 359 -3.47 11.78 22.31
N LEU A 360 -2.41 10.97 22.38
CA LEU A 360 -1.15 11.26 21.72
C LEU A 360 -1.32 11.35 20.19
N LEU A 361 -2.08 10.44 19.58
CA LEU A 361 -2.38 10.53 18.15
C LEU A 361 -3.20 11.79 17.79
N ARG A 362 -4.17 12.18 18.63
CA ARG A 362 -4.92 13.42 18.44
C ARG A 362 -4.02 14.66 18.57
N GLU A 363 -3.04 14.63 19.47
CA GLU A 363 -2.05 15.69 19.58
C GLU A 363 -1.17 15.83 18.34
N LEU A 364 -0.88 14.72 17.64
CA LEU A 364 -0.12 14.71 16.38
C LEU A 364 -0.93 15.25 15.19
N LEU A 365 -2.25 15.45 15.32
CA LEU A 365 -3.07 16.19 14.34
C LEU A 365 -2.80 17.69 14.33
N LYS A 366 -2.25 18.23 15.43
CA LYS A 366 -1.92 19.66 15.51
C LYS A 366 -0.80 20.00 14.54
N PRO A 367 -0.82 21.20 13.94
CA PRO A 367 0.22 21.63 13.02
C PRO A 367 1.60 21.61 13.67
N LEU A 368 2.58 21.15 12.93
CA LEU A 368 3.98 21.16 13.30
C LEU A 368 4.77 21.88 12.22
N GLU A 369 5.53 22.89 12.62
CA GLU A 369 6.44 23.60 11.73
C GLU A 369 7.74 22.81 11.55
N VAL A 370 8.12 22.58 10.30
CA VAL A 370 9.27 21.74 9.96
C VAL A 370 10.21 22.47 8.99
N CYS A 371 11.48 22.10 9.02
CA CYS A 371 12.49 22.59 8.10
C CYS A 371 12.16 22.18 6.66
N ASN A 372 12.19 23.15 5.72
CA ASN A 372 11.94 22.90 4.29
C ASN A 372 13.18 23.12 3.42
N THR A 373 14.36 23.25 4.03
CA THR A 373 15.62 23.46 3.28
C THR A 373 16.09 22.13 2.71
N GLU A 374 16.18 22.06 1.38
CA GLU A 374 16.76 20.90 0.69
C GLU A 374 18.24 20.75 1.04
N GLY A 375 18.69 19.52 1.31
CA GLY A 375 20.06 19.22 1.75
C GLY A 375 20.33 19.44 3.23
N CYS A 376 19.38 20.00 4.01
CA CYS A 376 19.52 20.09 5.46
C CYS A 376 19.23 18.74 6.12
N GLN A 377 20.06 18.32 7.07
CA GLN A 377 19.82 17.08 7.85
C GLN A 377 18.48 17.09 8.62
N HIS A 378 17.91 18.27 8.89
CA HIS A 378 16.63 18.46 9.55
C HIS A 378 15.46 18.60 8.56
N HIS A 379 15.67 18.39 7.26
CA HIS A 379 14.60 18.54 6.26
C HIS A 379 13.38 17.68 6.61
N GLY A 380 12.21 18.33 6.77
CA GLY A 380 10.96 17.69 7.17
C GLY A 380 10.84 17.31 8.65
N ASN A 381 11.83 17.63 9.47
CA ASN A 381 11.81 17.54 10.93
C ASN A 381 11.56 18.92 11.55
N PRO A 382 11.21 19.02 12.84
CA PRO A 382 11.10 20.29 13.55
C PRO A 382 12.36 21.16 13.35
N ILE A 383 12.15 22.48 13.32
CA ILE A 383 13.23 23.43 13.12
C ILE A 383 14.20 23.34 14.30
N GLU A 384 15.47 23.12 13.98
CA GLU A 384 16.55 23.18 14.97
C GLU A 384 17.14 24.60 14.99
N VAL A 385 16.98 25.27 16.13
CA VAL A 385 17.41 26.69 16.28
C VAL A 385 18.93 26.85 16.16
N SER A 386 19.69 25.83 16.51
CA SER A 386 21.17 25.82 16.43
C SER A 386 21.66 25.57 15.02
N CYS A 387 20.85 25.06 14.12
CA CYS A 387 21.25 24.74 12.75
C CYS A 387 21.23 26.00 11.86
N PRO A 388 22.36 26.40 11.26
CA PRO A 388 22.41 27.57 10.39
C PRO A 388 21.50 27.42 9.16
N HIS A 389 21.42 26.23 8.57
CA HIS A 389 20.57 25.96 7.41
C HIS A 389 19.05 26.04 7.71
N CYS A 390 18.62 25.68 8.93
CA CYS A 390 17.22 25.88 9.34
C CYS A 390 16.89 27.35 9.54
N ARG A 391 17.87 28.17 9.92
CA ARG A 391 17.71 29.58 10.25
C ARG A 391 17.69 30.48 9.01
N GLU A 392 18.50 30.16 7.99
CA GLU A 392 18.63 30.95 6.76
C GLU A 392 17.47 30.79 5.80
N ALA A 393 16.81 29.66 5.81
CA ALA A 393 15.81 29.33 4.79
C ALA A 393 14.48 30.09 4.90
N GLY A 394 14.15 30.70 6.02
CA GLY A 394 12.94 31.54 6.19
C GLY A 394 11.58 30.90 5.82
N LEU A 395 11.59 29.66 5.33
CA LEU A 395 10.43 28.94 4.84
C LEU A 395 10.09 27.79 5.80
N VAL A 396 9.33 28.13 6.81
CA VAL A 396 8.71 27.16 7.70
C VAL A 396 7.49 26.57 6.99
N LYS A 397 7.50 25.28 6.75
CA LYS A 397 6.38 24.56 6.15
C LYS A 397 5.68 23.71 7.21
N GLN A 398 4.35 23.73 7.19
CA GLN A 398 3.56 22.82 8.03
C GLN A 398 3.75 21.38 7.58
N SER A 399 3.92 20.45 8.55
CA SER A 399 4.10 19.02 8.23
C SER A 399 2.76 18.35 7.90
N ALA A 400 2.29 18.53 6.67
CA ALA A 400 1.11 17.83 6.16
C ALA A 400 1.23 16.30 6.31
N GLU A 401 2.44 15.78 6.13
CA GLU A 401 2.77 14.37 6.27
C GLU A 401 2.49 13.82 7.68
N LEU A 402 2.85 14.58 8.73
CA LEU A 402 2.60 14.16 10.11
C LEU A 402 1.11 14.19 10.43
N GLN A 403 0.42 15.27 10.06
CA GLN A 403 -1.01 15.43 10.32
C GLN A 403 -1.84 14.35 9.62
N TYR A 404 -1.61 14.15 8.32
CA TYR A 404 -2.30 13.10 7.59
C TYR A 404 -1.93 11.71 8.08
N GLY A 405 -0.66 11.48 8.45
CA GLY A 405 -0.21 10.23 9.05
C GLY A 405 -0.91 9.91 10.37
N ALA A 406 -1.05 10.91 11.25
CA ALA A 406 -1.77 10.78 12.52
C ALA A 406 -3.28 10.51 12.30
N PHE A 407 -3.90 11.23 11.34
CA PHE A 407 -5.26 10.97 10.90
C PHE A 407 -5.44 9.51 10.45
N ARG A 408 -4.54 9.00 9.61
CA ARG A 408 -4.60 7.61 9.14
C ARG A 408 -4.41 6.60 10.25
N ALA A 409 -3.54 6.86 11.22
CA ALA A 409 -3.34 6.01 12.39
C ALA A 409 -4.61 5.94 13.26
N LEU A 410 -5.26 7.06 13.53
CA LEU A 410 -6.55 7.13 14.22
C LEU A 410 -7.64 6.39 13.44
N TRP A 411 -7.73 6.61 12.13
CA TRP A 411 -8.73 5.97 11.27
C TRP A 411 -8.54 4.44 11.19
N THR A 412 -7.30 3.95 11.23
CA THR A 412 -7.01 2.52 11.27
C THR A 412 -7.44 1.90 12.58
N ARG A 413 -7.26 2.63 13.68
CA ARG A 413 -7.66 2.22 15.02
C ARG A 413 -9.18 2.17 15.18
N ASP A 414 -9.86 3.27 14.89
CA ASP A 414 -11.33 3.38 14.97
C ASP A 414 -11.87 4.31 13.88
N ARG A 415 -12.57 3.70 12.92
CA ARG A 415 -13.21 4.43 11.81
C ARG A 415 -14.43 5.22 12.20
N LEU A 416 -15.01 4.94 13.37
CA LEU A 416 -16.22 5.56 13.87
C LEU A 416 -15.93 6.69 14.88
N ASP A 417 -14.64 6.94 15.19
CA ASP A 417 -14.25 8.06 16.08
C ASP A 417 -14.82 9.38 15.54
N PRO A 418 -15.65 10.08 16.32
CA PRO A 418 -16.31 11.34 15.89
C PRO A 418 -15.34 12.41 15.39
N VAL A 419 -14.11 12.44 15.93
CA VAL A 419 -13.08 13.44 15.57
C VAL A 419 -12.60 13.27 14.13
N ILE A 420 -12.58 12.03 13.62
CA ILE A 420 -12.02 11.72 12.30
C ILE A 420 -13.05 11.16 11.33
N ARG A 421 -14.29 10.97 11.80
CA ARG A 421 -15.36 10.43 10.96
C ARG A 421 -15.60 11.33 9.76
N GLY A 422 -15.54 10.74 8.55
CA GLY A 422 -15.84 11.44 7.32
C GLY A 422 -17.27 11.22 6.85
N GLU A 423 -17.72 12.15 6.03
CA GLU A 423 -18.96 12.07 5.27
C GLU A 423 -18.68 11.47 3.89
N ARG A 424 -19.46 10.47 3.47
CA ARG A 424 -19.36 9.92 2.13
C ARG A 424 -20.16 10.77 1.15
N ILE A 425 -19.48 11.41 0.22
CA ILE A 425 -20.06 12.32 -0.74
C ILE A 425 -20.36 11.57 -2.04
N GLY A 426 -21.66 11.36 -2.34
CA GLY A 426 -22.15 10.83 -3.60
C GLY A 426 -21.55 9.47 -4.01
N ASP A 427 -21.19 8.61 -3.10
CA ASP A 427 -20.47 7.35 -3.33
C ASP A 427 -19.13 7.50 -4.10
N LEU A 428 -18.64 8.73 -4.28
CA LEU A 428 -17.45 9.05 -5.05
C LEU A 428 -16.18 9.09 -4.18
N PHE A 429 -16.28 9.77 -3.02
CA PHE A 429 -15.15 9.96 -2.11
C PHE A 429 -15.65 10.25 -0.68
N THR A 430 -14.71 10.33 0.26
CA THR A 430 -15.02 10.71 1.64
C THR A 430 -14.44 12.09 1.93
N LEU A 431 -15.24 12.96 2.52
CA LEU A 431 -14.84 14.27 3.03
C LEU A 431 -14.71 14.20 4.55
N HIS A 432 -13.56 14.60 5.07
CA HIS A 432 -13.26 14.68 6.50
C HIS A 432 -13.03 16.13 6.88
N GLU A 433 -13.70 16.60 7.91
CA GLU A 433 -13.49 17.91 8.54
C GLU A 433 -12.88 17.68 9.92
N ILE A 434 -11.61 18.02 10.10
CA ILE A 434 -10.83 17.73 11.32
C ILE A 434 -10.55 19.04 12.04
N GLU A 435 -11.04 19.16 13.27
CA GLU A 435 -10.70 20.28 14.14
C GLU A 435 -9.24 20.18 14.60
N ALA A 436 -8.36 20.80 13.83
CA ALA A 436 -6.95 20.96 14.16
C ALA A 436 -6.67 22.47 14.28
N GLY A 437 -6.17 22.92 15.41
CA GLY A 437 -5.77 24.31 15.58
C GLY A 437 -4.66 24.70 14.58
N GLY A 438 -4.43 26.01 14.39
CA GLY A 438 -3.34 26.55 13.59
C GLY A 438 -3.72 26.85 12.13
N ARG A 439 -2.73 26.82 11.23
CA ARG A 439 -2.95 27.15 9.82
C ARG A 439 -3.78 26.09 9.13
N PRO A 440 -4.77 26.46 8.30
CA PRO A 440 -5.58 25.52 7.55
C PRO A 440 -4.73 24.68 6.56
N LEU A 441 -5.07 23.41 6.44
CA LEU A 441 -4.45 22.49 5.48
C LEU A 441 -5.53 21.63 4.81
N ILE A 442 -5.45 21.51 3.50
CA ILE A 442 -6.27 20.58 2.72
C ILE A 442 -5.39 19.45 2.25
N HIS A 443 -5.72 18.22 2.61
CA HIS A 443 -5.03 17.05 2.08
C HIS A 443 -5.92 16.35 1.03
N LEU A 444 -5.37 16.14 -0.17
CA LEU A 444 -6.01 15.46 -1.29
C LEU A 444 -5.29 14.15 -1.55
N THR A 445 -6.03 13.06 -1.68
CA THR A 445 -5.45 11.76 -2.06
C THR A 445 -5.68 11.48 -3.54
N GLN A 446 -4.63 11.13 -4.26
CA GLN A 446 -4.69 10.61 -5.63
C GLN A 446 -4.48 9.09 -5.68
N LEU A 447 -4.34 8.45 -4.52
CA LEU A 447 -4.00 7.04 -4.36
C LEU A 447 -5.06 6.30 -3.53
N GLN A 448 -5.27 5.02 -3.81
CA GLN A 448 -6.11 4.00 -3.16
C GLN A 448 -7.54 4.39 -2.80
N ARG A 449 -7.73 5.50 -2.09
CA ARG A 449 -9.05 5.95 -1.65
C ARG A 449 -9.22 7.41 -1.98
N PRO A 450 -10.18 7.75 -2.83
CA PRO A 450 -10.56 9.13 -3.01
C PRO A 450 -11.04 9.70 -1.67
N GLU A 451 -10.27 10.58 -1.07
CA GLU A 451 -10.65 11.28 0.16
C GLU A 451 -10.06 12.69 0.18
N ILE A 452 -10.79 13.60 0.80
CA ILE A 452 -10.39 14.98 1.07
C ILE A 452 -10.41 15.17 2.57
N VAL A 453 -9.31 15.63 3.14
CA VAL A 453 -9.21 15.92 4.58
C VAL A 453 -8.92 17.41 4.78
N LEU A 454 -9.85 18.11 5.40
CA LEU A 454 -9.74 19.51 5.78
C LEU A 454 -9.25 19.57 7.24
N PHE A 455 -8.00 19.99 7.44
CA PHE A 455 -7.46 20.23 8.78
C PHE A 455 -7.58 21.71 9.13
N GLY A 456 -8.32 22.05 10.17
CA GLY A 456 -8.62 23.39 10.64
C GLY A 456 -10.10 23.70 10.54
N ASN A 457 -10.56 24.60 11.40
CA ASN A 457 -11.98 24.91 11.52
C ASN A 457 -12.42 25.84 10.39
N ASP A 458 -13.65 25.61 9.90
CA ASP A 458 -14.41 26.52 9.03
C ASP A 458 -13.60 27.17 7.90
N GLN A 459 -12.91 26.35 7.11
CA GLN A 459 -12.11 26.84 5.98
C GLN A 459 -13.01 27.47 4.92
N GLU A 460 -12.83 28.75 4.66
CA GLU A 460 -13.59 29.51 3.66
C GLU A 460 -12.73 29.90 2.45
N LEU A 461 -13.33 29.85 1.27
CA LEU A 461 -12.71 30.35 0.05
C LEU A 461 -12.69 31.88 0.07
N ARG A 462 -11.57 32.47 -0.31
CA ARG A 462 -11.44 33.91 -0.48
C ARG A 462 -12.09 34.37 -1.76
N THR A 463 -12.81 35.48 -1.70
CA THR A 463 -13.45 36.12 -2.84
C THR A 463 -12.63 37.33 -3.31
N PRO A 464 -12.61 37.69 -4.60
CA PRO A 464 -13.41 37.11 -5.71
C PRO A 464 -12.95 35.72 -6.11
N LEU A 465 -13.88 34.87 -6.56
CA LEU A 465 -13.62 33.50 -6.97
C LEU A 465 -14.20 33.25 -8.37
N ALA A 466 -13.39 32.64 -9.27
CA ALA A 466 -13.83 32.17 -10.56
C ALA A 466 -13.05 30.91 -10.93
N VAL A 467 -13.60 29.73 -10.60
CA VAL A 467 -12.98 28.43 -10.83
C VAL A 467 -13.94 27.47 -11.48
N GLN A 468 -13.40 26.38 -12.04
CA GLN A 468 -14.15 25.34 -12.69
C GLN A 468 -13.97 24.00 -11.98
N ALA A 469 -15.04 23.23 -11.89
CA ALA A 469 -15.01 21.82 -11.51
C ALA A 469 -15.33 20.97 -12.76
N GLY A 470 -14.31 20.44 -13.42
CA GLY A 470 -14.43 19.81 -14.71
C GLY A 470 -14.86 20.81 -15.82
N ASN A 471 -15.46 20.28 -16.91
CA ASN A 471 -15.77 21.11 -18.09
C ASN A 471 -17.16 21.77 -18.03
N HIS A 472 -18.01 21.36 -17.08
CA HIS A 472 -19.44 21.75 -17.11
C HIS A 472 -19.89 22.56 -15.88
N ILE A 473 -19.08 22.67 -14.84
CA ILE A 473 -19.45 23.32 -13.59
C ILE A 473 -18.56 24.53 -13.34
N TRP A 474 -19.20 25.69 -13.19
CA TRP A 474 -18.58 26.98 -12.93
C TRP A 474 -18.92 27.44 -11.52
N ILE A 475 -17.93 27.92 -10.80
CA ILE A 475 -18.03 28.35 -9.43
C ILE A 475 -17.55 29.78 -9.33
N ASN A 476 -18.47 30.70 -9.04
CA ASN A 476 -18.19 32.13 -9.06
C ASN A 476 -18.66 32.80 -7.78
N ALA A 477 -17.87 33.74 -7.27
CA ALA A 477 -18.26 34.64 -6.19
C ALA A 477 -17.70 36.03 -6.46
N GLN A 478 -18.51 37.06 -6.19
CA GLN A 478 -18.08 38.46 -6.30
C GLN A 478 -17.19 38.86 -5.11
N PRO A 479 -16.43 39.97 -5.21
CA PRO A 479 -15.66 40.48 -4.09
C PRO A 479 -16.52 40.73 -2.85
N GLY A 480 -16.14 40.18 -1.71
CA GLY A 480 -16.84 40.33 -0.44
C GLY A 480 -18.18 39.60 -0.33
N ALA A 481 -18.55 38.76 -1.32
CA ALA A 481 -19.78 37.99 -1.24
C ALA A 481 -19.67 36.89 -0.17
N PRO A 482 -20.71 36.72 0.72
CA PRO A 482 -20.74 35.66 1.71
C PRO A 482 -21.14 34.30 1.13
N THR A 483 -21.53 34.28 -0.13
CA THR A 483 -22.01 33.07 -0.83
C THR A 483 -21.33 32.87 -2.18
N VAL A 484 -21.30 31.63 -2.60
CA VAL A 484 -20.74 31.19 -3.86
C VAL A 484 -21.85 30.62 -4.74
N THR A 485 -21.90 31.02 -6.01
CA THR A 485 -22.83 30.49 -6.99
C THR A 485 -22.17 29.41 -7.82
N ILE A 486 -22.69 28.19 -7.74
CA ILE A 486 -22.26 27.05 -8.54
C ILE A 486 -23.27 26.87 -9.68
N SER A 487 -22.79 26.86 -10.92
CA SER A 487 -23.64 26.75 -12.11
C SER A 487 -23.18 25.60 -13.00
N ARG A 488 -24.09 24.69 -13.34
CA ARG A 488 -23.84 23.63 -14.32
C ARG A 488 -24.48 23.98 -15.65
N TYR A 489 -23.65 23.96 -16.71
CA TYR A 489 -24.08 24.15 -18.08
C TYR A 489 -23.98 22.84 -18.85
N GLN A 490 -25.05 22.45 -19.51
CA GLN A 490 -25.10 21.26 -20.34
C GLN A 490 -25.86 21.56 -21.63
N VAL A 491 -25.30 21.20 -22.78
CA VAL A 491 -25.92 21.43 -24.09
C VAL A 491 -27.30 20.75 -24.13
N GLY A 492 -28.32 21.52 -24.52
CA GLY A 492 -29.70 21.04 -24.64
C GLY A 492 -30.46 20.91 -23.31
N ARG A 493 -29.91 21.39 -22.18
CA ARG A 493 -30.63 21.45 -20.88
C ARG A 493 -30.53 22.83 -20.25
N PRO A 494 -31.55 23.24 -19.49
CA PRO A 494 -31.48 24.51 -18.74
C PRO A 494 -30.35 24.46 -17.71
N PRO A 495 -29.67 25.60 -17.48
CA PRO A 495 -28.60 25.66 -16.47
C PRO A 495 -29.17 25.39 -15.08
N ARG A 496 -28.48 24.52 -14.33
CA ARG A 496 -28.78 24.29 -12.92
C ARG A 496 -27.86 25.16 -12.10
N ARG A 497 -28.40 25.79 -11.06
CA ARG A 497 -27.66 26.66 -10.13
C ARG A 497 -27.89 26.25 -8.69
N GLU A 498 -26.85 26.35 -7.89
CA GLU A 498 -26.86 26.15 -6.45
C GLU A 498 -26.10 27.33 -5.81
N VAL A 499 -26.62 27.87 -4.73
CA VAL A 499 -25.96 28.93 -3.97
C VAL A 499 -25.62 28.37 -2.62
N VAL A 500 -24.34 28.41 -2.25
CA VAL A 500 -23.81 27.83 -1.03
C VAL A 500 -22.94 28.86 -0.29
N SER A 501 -22.57 28.58 0.96
CA SER A 501 -21.63 29.41 1.71
C SER A 501 -20.23 29.39 1.10
N THR A 502 -19.35 30.27 1.55
CA THR A 502 -17.91 30.29 1.16
C THR A 502 -17.12 29.13 1.77
N ARG A 503 -17.71 28.33 2.69
CA ARG A 503 -17.06 27.18 3.29
C ARG A 503 -16.69 26.13 2.21
N ILE A 504 -15.44 25.71 2.22
CA ILE A 504 -14.91 24.72 1.23
C ILE A 504 -15.75 23.44 1.22
N ALA A 505 -16.14 22.95 2.40
CA ALA A 505 -16.97 21.77 2.51
C ALA A 505 -18.33 21.91 1.81
N ASP A 506 -18.99 23.08 1.95
CA ASP A 506 -20.29 23.34 1.33
C ASP A 506 -20.16 23.51 -0.20
N VAL A 507 -19.08 24.14 -0.66
CA VAL A 507 -18.78 24.25 -2.11
C VAL A 507 -18.53 22.87 -2.71
N ILE A 508 -17.82 21.98 -2.02
CA ILE A 508 -17.63 20.60 -2.45
C ILE A 508 -18.95 19.86 -2.55
N ARG A 509 -19.79 19.91 -1.50
CA ARG A 509 -21.13 19.28 -1.47
C ARG A 509 -22.03 19.79 -2.60
N GLY A 510 -22.09 21.11 -2.75
CA GLY A 510 -22.88 21.75 -3.81
C GLY A 510 -22.43 21.37 -5.22
N SER A 511 -21.11 21.30 -5.44
CA SER A 511 -20.55 20.88 -6.74
C SER A 511 -20.89 19.43 -7.07
N VAL A 512 -20.77 18.51 -6.11
CA VAL A 512 -21.14 17.10 -6.30
C VAL A 512 -22.64 16.92 -6.51
N LYS A 513 -23.49 17.68 -5.80
CA LYS A 513 -24.94 17.71 -6.03
C LYS A 513 -25.30 18.12 -7.46
N LEU A 514 -24.51 18.98 -8.09
CA LEU A 514 -24.62 19.35 -9.49
C LEU A 514 -23.93 18.35 -10.44
N GLY A 515 -23.27 17.32 -9.91
CA GLY A 515 -22.70 16.20 -10.66
C GLY A 515 -21.19 16.31 -10.96
N ALA A 516 -20.45 17.05 -10.13
CA ALA A 516 -18.99 17.01 -10.17
C ALA A 516 -18.48 15.65 -9.69
N SER A 517 -17.47 15.14 -10.37
CA SER A 517 -16.73 13.94 -9.94
C SER A 517 -15.59 14.29 -8.98
N TYR A 518 -14.96 13.28 -8.38
CA TYR A 518 -13.78 13.51 -7.54
C TYR A 518 -12.62 14.23 -8.28
N PRO A 519 -12.24 13.83 -9.50
CA PRO A 519 -11.27 14.58 -10.29
C PRO A 519 -11.63 16.04 -10.53
N ASP A 520 -12.93 16.35 -10.75
CA ASP A 520 -13.39 17.71 -10.96
C ASP A 520 -13.22 18.57 -9.70
N ILE A 521 -13.47 17.99 -8.51
CA ILE A 521 -13.24 18.66 -7.21
C ILE A 521 -11.76 18.89 -6.97
N VAL A 522 -10.90 17.91 -7.26
CA VAL A 522 -9.45 18.06 -7.14
C VAL A 522 -8.96 19.20 -8.05
N GLN A 523 -9.40 19.23 -9.30
CA GLN A 523 -9.06 20.28 -10.27
C GLN A 523 -9.50 21.66 -9.76
N MET A 524 -10.72 21.78 -9.26
CA MET A 524 -11.27 23.00 -8.68
C MET A 524 -10.43 23.52 -7.53
N LEU A 525 -10.08 22.67 -6.56
CA LEU A 525 -9.28 23.05 -5.40
C LEU A 525 -7.86 23.49 -5.80
N VAL A 526 -7.22 22.76 -6.71
CA VAL A 526 -5.89 23.12 -7.24
C VAL A 526 -5.94 24.45 -7.98
N GLN A 527 -6.99 24.70 -8.77
CA GLN A 527 -7.18 25.99 -9.44
C GLN A 527 -7.41 27.14 -8.44
N ALA A 528 -8.24 26.91 -7.41
CA ALA A 528 -8.48 27.88 -6.34
C ALA A 528 -7.19 28.22 -5.58
N GLN A 529 -6.31 27.24 -5.35
CA GLN A 529 -5.01 27.48 -4.74
C GLN A 529 -4.10 28.35 -5.62
N ARG A 530 -4.04 28.07 -6.92
CA ARG A 530 -3.27 28.89 -7.87
C ARG A 530 -3.74 30.34 -7.93
N GLN A 531 -5.01 30.57 -7.73
CA GLN A 531 -5.63 31.90 -7.63
C GLN A 531 -5.55 32.52 -6.23
N GLN A 532 -4.90 31.83 -5.27
CA GLN A 532 -4.78 32.25 -3.86
C GLN A 532 -6.13 32.40 -3.13
N ASN A 533 -7.18 31.72 -3.62
CA ASN A 533 -8.50 31.73 -2.98
C ASN A 533 -8.61 30.75 -1.80
N VAL A 534 -7.68 29.80 -1.65
CA VAL A 534 -7.64 28.86 -0.53
C VAL A 534 -6.92 29.51 0.66
N PRO A 535 -7.47 29.45 1.89
CA PRO A 535 -6.89 30.11 3.05
C PRO A 535 -5.58 29.48 3.53
N GLY A 536 -5.30 28.24 3.17
CA GLY A 536 -4.14 27.46 3.62
C GLY A 536 -3.40 26.76 2.51
N GLN A 537 -2.62 25.76 2.90
CA GLN A 537 -1.85 24.93 1.97
C GLN A 537 -2.70 23.75 1.46
N ILE A 538 -2.56 23.39 0.18
CA ILE A 538 -3.01 22.10 -0.33
C ILE A 538 -1.81 21.15 -0.38
N ALA A 539 -1.97 19.96 0.17
CA ALA A 539 -1.00 18.88 0.12
C ALA A 539 -1.59 17.70 -0.65
N ILE A 540 -0.89 17.23 -1.67
CA ILE A 540 -1.32 16.11 -2.49
C ILE A 540 -0.45 14.91 -2.14
N ASP A 541 -1.08 13.78 -1.75
CA ASP A 541 -0.41 12.53 -1.38
C ASP A 541 0.75 12.72 -0.38
N ALA A 542 0.62 13.68 0.54
CA ALA A 542 1.62 13.94 1.57
C ALA A 542 1.52 12.88 2.67
N VAL A 543 2.08 11.71 2.40
CA VAL A 543 2.08 10.54 3.30
C VAL A 543 3.46 10.30 3.89
N PRO A 544 3.57 9.81 5.14
CA PRO A 544 4.83 9.33 5.67
C PRO A 544 5.40 8.19 4.81
N ARG A 545 6.64 8.36 4.36
CA ARG A 545 7.33 7.40 3.49
C ARG A 545 8.40 6.65 4.26
N THR A 546 8.65 5.41 3.84
CA THR A 546 9.74 4.56 4.33
C THR A 546 11.05 4.85 3.61
N GLY A 547 12.13 4.16 4.00
CA GLY A 547 13.42 4.28 3.30
C GLY A 547 14.18 5.58 3.56
N ARG A 548 13.72 6.43 4.51
CA ARG A 548 14.43 7.66 4.89
C ARG A 548 15.56 7.35 5.84
N LEU A 549 16.69 8.02 5.62
CA LEU A 549 17.87 7.90 6.47
C LEU A 549 17.67 8.62 7.80
N TYR A 550 18.11 7.98 8.86
CA TYR A 550 18.28 8.56 10.18
C TYR A 550 19.77 8.90 10.39
N PHE A 551 20.04 10.15 10.74
CA PHE A 551 21.39 10.60 11.00
C PHE A 551 21.69 10.54 12.50
N ARG A 552 22.68 9.76 12.88
CA ARG A 552 23.23 9.72 14.25
C ARG A 552 24.26 10.81 14.40
N GLU A 553 24.44 11.33 15.63
CA GLU A 553 25.46 12.36 15.92
C GLU A 553 26.89 11.92 15.60
N ALA A 554 27.16 10.62 15.56
CA ALA A 554 28.48 10.03 15.29
C ALA A 554 28.71 9.64 13.81
N ASN A 555 28.27 10.43 12.84
CA ASN A 555 28.54 10.27 11.38
C ASN A 555 28.08 8.94 10.74
N SER A 556 27.25 8.14 11.36
CA SER A 556 26.67 6.94 10.74
C SER A 556 25.22 7.17 10.35
N THR A 557 24.87 6.78 9.13
CA THR A 557 23.48 6.80 8.65
C THR A 557 22.83 5.44 8.77
N THR A 558 21.60 5.37 9.26
CA THR A 558 20.83 4.12 9.31
C THR A 558 19.39 4.33 8.85
N SER A 559 18.85 3.31 8.20
CA SER A 559 17.41 3.25 7.91
C SER A 559 16.69 2.50 9.03
N PRO A 560 15.58 3.02 9.60
CA PRO A 560 14.93 2.42 10.77
C PRO A 560 14.22 1.10 10.47
N ALA A 561 13.93 0.79 9.23
CA ALA A 561 13.30 -0.47 8.85
C ALA A 561 13.40 -0.73 7.34
N ASP A 562 13.26 -1.97 6.96
CA ASP A 562 13.55 -2.47 5.63
C ASP A 562 12.29 -2.62 4.75
N ALA A 563 11.07 -2.45 5.30
CA ALA A 563 9.86 -2.59 4.52
C ALA A 563 8.72 -1.71 5.05
N PRO A 564 7.88 -1.19 4.15
CA PRO A 564 6.84 -0.24 4.48
C PRO A 564 5.69 -0.87 5.27
N PRO A 565 5.12 -0.20 6.27
CA PRO A 565 3.82 -0.55 6.78
C PRO A 565 2.71 -0.21 5.76
N ASN A 566 1.67 -1.04 5.72
CA ASN A 566 0.52 -0.85 4.82
C ASN A 566 -0.44 0.27 5.27
N LEU A 567 -0.11 1.00 6.31
CA LEU A 567 -0.94 2.08 6.85
C LEU A 567 -1.18 3.19 5.82
N PHE A 568 -0.18 3.42 4.95
CA PHE A 568 -0.22 4.46 3.93
C PHE A 568 -0.18 3.84 2.52
N PRO A 569 -0.84 4.46 1.54
CA PRO A 569 -0.72 4.04 0.16
C PRO A 569 0.72 4.25 -0.34
N THR A 570 1.27 3.25 -1.00
CA THR A 570 2.57 3.33 -1.67
C THR A 570 2.38 3.73 -3.13
N SER A 571 3.23 4.62 -3.64
CA SER A 571 3.28 4.88 -5.07
C SER A 571 3.88 3.67 -5.81
N VAL A 572 3.54 3.54 -7.09
CA VAL A 572 4.09 2.46 -7.94
C VAL A 572 5.61 2.50 -8.04
N GLN A 573 6.21 3.68 -7.90
CA GLN A 573 7.65 3.88 -7.92
C GLN A 573 8.32 3.37 -6.64
N ASP A 574 7.70 3.65 -5.48
CA ASP A 574 8.19 3.18 -4.18
C ASP A 574 8.12 1.65 -4.09
N ALA A 575 7.08 1.05 -4.66
CA ALA A 575 6.91 -0.39 -4.70
C ALA A 575 7.94 -1.13 -5.59
N LYS A 576 8.49 -0.47 -6.61
CA LYS A 576 9.55 -1.04 -7.46
C LYS A 576 10.92 -0.99 -6.78
N SER A 577 11.22 0.07 -6.03
CA SER A 577 12.47 0.17 -5.27
C SER A 577 12.54 -0.86 -4.15
N ASP A 578 11.41 -1.14 -3.50
CA ASP A 578 11.36 -2.11 -2.40
C ASP A 578 11.47 -3.58 -2.87
N ALA A 579 11.01 -3.87 -4.10
CA ALA A 579 11.13 -5.22 -4.67
C ALA A 579 12.56 -5.56 -5.13
N SER A 580 13.40 -4.57 -5.42
CA SER A 580 14.78 -4.76 -5.86
C SER A 580 15.80 -4.88 -4.71
N SER A 581 15.41 -4.54 -3.47
CA SER A 581 16.30 -4.59 -2.30
C SER A 581 16.24 -5.88 -1.48
N GLU A 582 15.38 -6.85 -1.87
CA GLU A 582 15.19 -8.08 -1.08
C GLU A 582 16.03 -9.29 -1.51
N ASP A 583 16.81 -9.21 -2.60
CA ASP A 583 17.53 -10.36 -3.18
C ASP A 583 19.08 -10.18 -3.25
N GLU A 584 19.72 -9.46 -2.33
CA GLU A 584 21.15 -9.67 -2.11
C GLU A 584 21.34 -10.70 -0.99
N PRO A 585 21.89 -11.91 -1.29
CA PRO A 585 22.29 -12.83 -0.25
C PRO A 585 23.51 -12.24 0.48
N ASP A 586 23.45 -12.21 1.81
CA ASP A 586 24.61 -12.00 2.71
C ASP A 586 25.82 -12.79 2.17
N GLN A 587 26.71 -12.15 1.46
CA GLN A 587 28.05 -12.65 1.22
C GLN A 587 28.87 -12.45 2.49
N ALA A 588 28.84 -13.46 3.34
CA ALA A 588 29.88 -13.65 4.32
C ALA A 588 31.19 -13.95 3.58
N GLY A 589 32.22 -13.16 3.90
CA GLY A 589 33.53 -13.25 3.28
C GLY A 589 34.14 -14.66 3.23
N ALA A 590 34.63 -14.98 2.09
CA ALA A 590 35.62 -16.04 1.90
C ALA A 590 36.72 -15.49 0.99
N GLY A 591 37.96 -15.72 1.45
CA GLY A 591 39.19 -15.18 0.90
C GLY A 591 39.46 -15.55 -0.55
N GLN A 592 40.30 -14.75 -1.10
CA GLN A 592 41.02 -14.96 -2.34
C GLN A 592 41.69 -16.35 -2.37
N ASP A 593 41.52 -17.05 -3.49
CA ASP A 593 42.58 -17.83 -4.11
C ASP A 593 42.31 -17.89 -5.64
N ASP A 594 43.31 -17.45 -6.37
CA ASP A 594 43.44 -17.53 -7.81
C ASP A 594 43.41 -19.01 -8.25
N ASP A 595 42.74 -19.30 -9.37
CA ASP A 595 43.34 -20.05 -10.49
C ASP A 595 42.37 -20.12 -11.68
N ALA A 596 42.90 -19.68 -12.81
CA ALA A 596 42.31 -19.80 -14.13
C ALA A 596 42.40 -21.20 -14.67
N VAL A 597 41.34 -21.79 -15.26
CA VAL A 597 41.41 -22.68 -16.42
C VAL A 597 40.11 -22.64 -17.22
N SER A 598 40.23 -22.33 -18.48
CA SER A 598 39.25 -22.47 -19.55
C SER A 598 38.94 -23.94 -19.86
N ALA A 599 37.67 -24.26 -20.15
CA ALA A 599 37.35 -25.29 -21.16
C ALA A 599 35.88 -25.25 -21.59
N THR A 600 35.71 -25.16 -22.85
CA THR A 600 34.57 -25.43 -23.73
C THR A 600 33.95 -26.79 -23.52
N GLY A 601 32.64 -26.93 -23.75
CA GLY A 601 32.03 -28.24 -23.95
C GLY A 601 30.51 -28.28 -24.01
N ALA A 602 30.00 -28.51 -25.18
CA ALA A 602 28.63 -28.68 -25.60
C ALA A 602 27.93 -29.92 -25.03
N GLY A 603 26.59 -29.88 -25.02
CA GLY A 603 25.80 -31.06 -25.34
C GLY A 603 24.78 -31.54 -24.33
N GLY A 604 23.54 -31.64 -24.77
CA GLY A 604 22.68 -32.75 -24.33
C GLY A 604 21.28 -32.39 -23.86
N ALA A 605 20.36 -32.37 -24.78
CA ALA A 605 18.91 -32.41 -24.56
C ALA A 605 18.46 -33.70 -23.84
N SER A 606 17.44 -33.62 -23.04
CA SER A 606 16.53 -34.73 -22.78
C SER A 606 15.12 -34.27 -22.50
N LEU A 607 14.28 -34.52 -23.48
CA LEU A 607 12.81 -34.54 -23.41
C LEU A 607 12.35 -35.65 -22.46
N VAL A 608 11.43 -35.33 -21.56
CA VAL A 608 10.52 -36.32 -20.99
C VAL A 608 9.10 -35.83 -21.12
N ASP A 609 8.45 -36.50 -22.01
CA ASP A 609 7.04 -36.58 -22.34
C ASP A 609 6.19 -36.89 -21.10
N ARG A 610 5.12 -36.14 -20.85
CA ARG A 610 4.00 -36.58 -20.01
C ARG A 610 2.66 -36.16 -20.61
N ARG A 611 2.05 -37.20 -21.18
CA ARG A 611 0.72 -37.26 -21.77
C ARG A 611 -0.35 -36.72 -20.83
N LEU A 612 -1.22 -35.90 -21.38
CA LEU A 612 -2.52 -35.49 -20.85
C LEU A 612 -3.49 -36.67 -20.82
N ALA A 613 -4.08 -36.93 -19.68
CA ALA A 613 -5.27 -37.77 -19.55
C ALA A 613 -6.52 -36.89 -19.59
N LYS A 614 -7.43 -37.20 -20.47
CA LYS A 614 -8.79 -36.66 -20.55
C LYS A 614 -9.65 -37.26 -19.42
N PRO A 615 -10.61 -36.56 -18.88
CA PRO A 615 -11.76 -37.17 -18.21
C PRO A 615 -12.95 -37.27 -19.16
N ASP A 616 -13.58 -38.46 -19.13
CA ASP A 616 -14.82 -38.82 -19.82
C ASP A 616 -16.06 -38.19 -19.17
N PRO A 617 -17.17 -38.08 -19.91
CA PRO A 617 -18.41 -37.48 -19.46
C PRO A 617 -19.47 -38.55 -19.07
N ALA A 618 -20.16 -38.32 -17.97
CA ALA A 618 -21.49 -38.83 -17.64
C ALA A 618 -21.95 -38.15 -16.33
N ASP A 619 -23.16 -37.75 -16.07
CA ASP A 619 -24.46 -38.22 -16.51
C ASP A 619 -25.54 -37.15 -16.28
N THR A 620 -26.56 -37.21 -17.06
CA THR A 620 -27.81 -36.45 -17.07
C THR A 620 -28.79 -36.89 -15.98
N SER A 621 -29.56 -35.94 -15.41
CA SER A 621 -31.04 -36.05 -15.20
C SER A 621 -31.54 -34.78 -14.52
N SER A 622 -32.26 -33.92 -15.21
CA SER A 622 -33.72 -33.75 -15.26
C SER A 622 -34.39 -33.36 -13.93
N THR A 623 -34.92 -32.14 -13.86
CA THR A 623 -36.35 -31.87 -13.68
C THR A 623 -36.63 -30.37 -13.71
N ASP A 624 -37.41 -29.97 -14.70
CA ASP A 624 -38.28 -28.79 -14.67
C ASP A 624 -39.54 -29.08 -13.87
N PRO A 625 -40.27 -28.09 -13.34
CA PRO A 625 -41.38 -27.60 -14.13
C PRO A 625 -41.77 -26.10 -14.01
N GLN A 626 -42.21 -25.58 -15.16
CA GLN A 626 -43.40 -24.75 -15.44
C GLN A 626 -43.61 -23.45 -14.61
N ALA A 627 -43.59 -22.34 -15.23
CA ALA A 627 -44.51 -21.61 -16.12
C ALA A 627 -45.39 -20.61 -15.39
N SER A 628 -45.30 -19.35 -15.76
CA SER A 628 -46.46 -18.57 -16.21
C SER A 628 -46.02 -17.22 -16.77
N SER A 629 -46.53 -16.95 -17.89
CA SER A 629 -46.69 -15.88 -18.85
C SER A 629 -47.09 -14.51 -18.31
N GLN A 630 -46.82 -13.53 -19.21
CA GLN A 630 -47.47 -12.21 -19.43
C GLN A 630 -46.64 -11.02 -18.93
N ASP A 631 -46.40 -9.93 -19.59
CA ASP A 631 -46.80 -9.34 -20.84
C ASP A 631 -45.85 -8.17 -21.19
N SER A 632 -45.59 -8.06 -22.40
CA SER A 632 -45.30 -6.96 -23.33
C SER A 632 -45.11 -5.53 -22.87
N SER A 633 -44.26 -4.89 -23.62
CA SER A 633 -44.17 -3.49 -24.00
C SER A 633 -43.54 -2.50 -23.00
N GLY A 634 -42.43 -1.95 -23.42
CA GLY A 634 -42.00 -0.68 -22.89
C GLY A 634 -40.48 -0.48 -22.80
N SER A 635 -40.00 0.28 -23.74
CA SER A 635 -38.83 1.13 -23.55
C SER A 635 -37.43 0.55 -23.77
N ARG A 636 -36.92 0.84 -24.96
CA ARG A 636 -35.52 0.72 -25.36
C ARG A 636 -34.51 1.58 -24.55
N PHE A 637 -34.97 2.26 -23.51
CA PHE A 637 -34.13 3.15 -22.64
C PHE A 637 -33.60 2.52 -21.36
N SER A 638 -34.10 1.36 -20.97
CA SER A 638 -33.72 0.72 -19.70
C SER A 638 -32.34 0.04 -19.68
N PHE A 639 -31.72 -0.16 -20.85
CA PHE A 639 -30.43 -0.85 -20.94
C PHE A 639 -29.24 0.08 -20.65
N LEU A 640 -29.37 1.36 -21.00
CA LEU A 640 -28.32 2.35 -20.72
C LEU A 640 -28.29 2.77 -19.24
N GLU A 641 -29.43 2.76 -18.55
CA GLU A 641 -29.49 3.06 -17.12
C GLU A 641 -28.87 1.96 -16.25
N LYS A 642 -28.89 0.70 -16.67
CA LYS A 642 -28.17 -0.40 -15.99
C LYS A 642 -26.66 -0.40 -16.23
N LEU A 643 -26.17 0.36 -17.19
CA LEU A 643 -24.74 0.62 -17.43
C LEU A 643 -24.20 1.79 -16.58
N PHE A 644 -25.11 2.60 -16.00
CA PHE A 644 -24.77 3.78 -15.19
C PHE A 644 -25.06 3.65 -13.68
N ARG A 645 -25.42 2.45 -13.22
CA ARG A 645 -25.48 2.11 -11.78
C ARG A 645 -24.34 1.21 -11.34
#